data_200e38ba6e5bb2640bac29c9e68f4d0c
#
_entry.id   200e38ba6e5bb2640bac29c9e68f4d0c
#
_cell.length_a   1.000
_cell.length_b   1.000
_cell.length_c   1.000
_cell.angle_alpha   90.00
_cell.angle_beta   90.00
_cell.angle_gamma   90.00
#
_symmetry.space_group_name_H-M   'P 1'
#
loop_
_entity.id
_entity.type
_entity.pdbx_description
1 polymer ?
#
loop_
_entity_poly.entity_id
_entity_poly.type
_entity_poly.pdbx_seq_one_letter_code
_entity_poly.pdbx_strand_id
1 'polypeptide(L)'
;GEPLETIARLGFNCVRLAAPATADLLAEAQRADVWLISPPPQLPDIDVRSVDSLPSFSSRWDRVLFWDMGSGLAENDVADLAERVRRVRTCDSRGNRPTIAAADSGLRSVSRHVDMLVARRTVLGTSLELLDYLSWLRERPRLTRPGTPILAALATEMDQRTSQQAAALSGIGSQGLAVDPESLCLASLAAVSAGTRGILFSSQHRIDGDDHESKTRAAAALSMNLQMKILEPWGAAGRFAAAAQSSDPEVQAVVLEAARARMVVVWRCVQGSQIVARHYHGDIPRDAQPLTLLVPGVPEAHQAWEVSPGGLRPLRHKRVTGGISLTLDSFRAHTLVLLSGDPAVTSHVQERVRGIMPLELASARALAEQVLADDMNLIGRLPPRAMGHLPVAAMLAEARQDVLQAGAAASDPALAIERLRRAAAIAGQVERLAWERGVLATGSMVASPLSTSDATLAEHWRFIDALSATTPTAELLAGGGMERIEELAGAGWRHFALEQQSLRSAVEIDRSQPAMGGGSLVMRAEPTSAADAPVVVETPPVWVTTPPVRAPAGRLLEIQARVWVPRPIKGSVDGLLVFDSLGGPALAERVGVTPSWRRLVLYRIVPADAAEEPLTVTFALTGMGEARIDDVSIRVLERGAGGIPATVVSTGPPASVEFPRPSDLLAAPEATPAPLPPDGARPPVGAGAPPKPAPPVVDATPPAEAASPPWPGRNLGWPKLLPFGQSPSAPPPGPGGGTIDPFKRARAAQP
;
A
#
# COMPACT_ATOMS: atom_id res chain seq x y z
N GLY A 1 -2.17 -7.71 27.08
CA GLY A 1 -2.37 -8.05 25.66
C GLY A 1 -3.47 -9.10 25.53
N GLU A 2 -3.75 -9.50 24.33
CA GLU A 2 -4.64 -10.62 24.04
C GLU A 2 -4.03 -11.95 24.50
N PRO A 3 -4.85 -12.92 24.97
CA PRO A 3 -4.37 -14.26 25.24
C PRO A 3 -3.78 -14.90 23.98
N LEU A 4 -2.60 -15.51 24.08
CA LEU A 4 -1.95 -16.13 22.92
C LEU A 4 -2.75 -17.29 22.33
N GLU A 5 -3.57 -17.96 23.14
CA GLU A 5 -4.51 -18.97 22.66
C GLU A 5 -5.57 -18.38 21.71
N THR A 6 -6.06 -17.17 21.97
CA THR A 6 -6.99 -16.47 21.05
C THR A 6 -6.29 -16.12 19.75
N ILE A 7 -5.07 -15.62 19.81
CA ILE A 7 -4.24 -15.33 18.64
C ILE A 7 -3.99 -16.59 17.80
N ALA A 8 -3.66 -17.72 18.45
CA ALA A 8 -3.49 -19.00 17.76
C ALA A 8 -4.78 -19.48 17.08
N ARG A 9 -5.94 -19.33 17.75
CA ARG A 9 -7.25 -19.67 17.17
C ARG A 9 -7.60 -18.84 15.94
N LEU A 10 -7.15 -17.58 15.88
CA LEU A 10 -7.26 -16.74 14.69
C LEU A 10 -6.26 -17.12 13.57
N GLY A 11 -5.47 -18.19 13.78
CA GLY A 11 -4.56 -18.73 12.78
C GLY A 11 -3.20 -18.05 12.69
N PHE A 12 -2.87 -17.14 13.61
CA PHE A 12 -1.52 -16.57 13.70
C PHE A 12 -0.55 -17.62 14.26
N ASN A 13 0.64 -17.68 13.67
CA ASN A 13 1.72 -18.59 14.10
C ASN A 13 2.82 -17.88 14.88
N CYS A 14 2.83 -16.54 14.87
CA CYS A 14 3.86 -15.72 15.51
C CYS A 14 3.28 -14.41 16.01
N VAL A 15 3.81 -13.91 17.14
CA VAL A 15 3.45 -12.60 17.73
C VAL A 15 4.70 -11.76 17.92
N ARG A 16 4.65 -10.50 17.46
CA ARG A 16 5.69 -9.51 17.69
C ARG A 16 5.39 -8.73 18.96
N LEU A 17 6.37 -8.64 19.85
CA LEU A 17 6.27 -7.98 21.15
C LEU A 17 6.87 -6.58 21.10
N ALA A 18 6.27 -5.65 21.86
CA ALA A 18 6.81 -4.30 22.04
C ALA A 18 7.94 -4.24 23.08
N ALA A 19 7.99 -5.24 23.99
CA ALA A 19 9.00 -5.33 25.06
C ALA A 19 9.55 -6.77 25.13
N PRO A 20 10.69 -7.00 25.80
CA PRO A 20 11.23 -8.33 25.98
C PRO A 20 10.23 -9.28 26.63
N ALA A 21 10.16 -10.52 26.12
CA ALA A 21 9.22 -11.52 26.61
C ALA A 21 9.48 -11.86 28.10
N THR A 22 8.42 -11.90 28.90
CA THR A 22 8.46 -12.35 30.28
C THR A 22 8.45 -13.89 30.38
N ALA A 23 8.82 -14.43 31.53
CA ALA A 23 8.80 -15.89 31.75
C ALA A 23 7.38 -16.48 31.58
N ASP A 24 6.36 -15.75 32.07
CA ASP A 24 4.96 -16.19 31.95
C ASP A 24 4.49 -16.18 30.49
N LEU A 25 4.85 -15.15 29.73
CA LEU A 25 4.51 -15.06 28.30
C LEU A 25 5.22 -16.16 27.48
N LEU A 26 6.47 -16.48 27.80
CA LEU A 26 7.19 -17.60 27.17
C LEU A 26 6.51 -18.95 27.47
N ALA A 27 6.03 -19.15 28.71
CA ALA A 27 5.28 -20.36 29.09
C ALA A 27 3.91 -20.39 28.38
N GLU A 28 3.22 -19.27 28.25
CA GLU A 28 1.96 -19.16 27.49
C GLU A 28 2.19 -19.48 26.00
N ALA A 29 3.23 -18.92 25.40
CA ALA A 29 3.61 -19.17 24.01
C ALA A 29 3.90 -20.66 23.74
N GLN A 30 4.51 -21.34 24.72
CA GLN A 30 4.75 -22.76 24.65
C GLN A 30 3.43 -23.56 24.68
N ARG A 31 2.46 -23.18 25.52
CA ARG A 31 1.16 -23.85 25.60
C ARG A 31 0.29 -23.62 24.37
N ALA A 32 0.30 -22.37 23.85
CA ALA A 32 -0.50 -21.97 22.69
C ALA A 32 0.12 -22.38 21.35
N ASP A 33 1.34 -22.94 21.35
CA ASP A 33 2.14 -23.28 20.16
C ASP A 33 2.37 -22.06 19.22
N VAL A 34 2.64 -20.90 19.80
CA VAL A 34 2.90 -19.63 19.10
C VAL A 34 4.37 -19.27 19.24
N TRP A 35 4.96 -18.79 18.15
CA TRP A 35 6.31 -18.19 18.16
C TRP A 35 6.27 -16.73 18.54
N LEU A 36 7.38 -16.22 19.08
CA LEU A 36 7.52 -14.83 19.47
C LEU A 36 8.64 -14.15 18.64
N ILE A 37 8.37 -12.93 18.21
CA ILE A 37 9.38 -11.97 17.76
C ILE A 37 9.55 -11.00 18.94
N SER A 38 10.68 -11.05 19.61
CA SER A 38 10.90 -10.33 20.86
C SER A 38 12.09 -9.41 20.79
N PRO A 39 12.00 -8.19 21.31
CA PRO A 39 13.21 -7.44 21.65
C PRO A 39 14.10 -8.29 22.56
N PRO A 40 15.43 -8.22 22.40
CA PRO A 40 16.34 -8.90 23.30
C PRO A 40 16.20 -8.33 24.74
N PRO A 41 16.46 -9.15 25.77
CA PRO A 41 16.51 -8.64 27.14
C PRO A 41 17.62 -7.58 27.26
N GLN A 42 17.49 -6.70 28.26
CA GLN A 42 18.52 -5.69 28.51
C GLN A 42 19.84 -6.39 28.77
N LEU A 43 20.81 -6.07 27.93
CA LEU A 43 22.17 -6.54 28.08
C LEU A 43 22.94 -5.52 28.95
N PRO A 44 23.74 -5.99 29.93
CA PRO A 44 24.53 -5.09 30.76
C PRO A 44 25.48 -4.25 29.91
N ASP A 45 25.68 -3.00 30.30
CA ASP A 45 26.72 -2.13 29.70
C ASP A 45 28.09 -2.62 30.14
N ILE A 46 28.61 -3.57 29.40
CA ILE A 46 29.94 -4.11 29.61
C ILE A 46 30.84 -3.60 28.50
N ASP A 47 32.02 -3.12 28.87
CA ASP A 47 33.05 -2.77 27.89
C ASP A 47 33.31 -3.98 26.98
N VAL A 48 33.06 -3.82 25.68
CA VAL A 48 33.09 -4.86 24.65
C VAL A 48 34.39 -5.66 24.59
N ARG A 49 35.42 -5.21 25.30
CA ARG A 49 36.72 -5.91 25.39
C ARG A 49 36.68 -7.18 26.23
N SER A 50 35.62 -7.42 27.00
CA SER A 50 35.44 -8.64 27.80
C SER A 50 34.20 -9.41 27.34
N VAL A 51 34.23 -9.94 26.11
CA VAL A 51 33.17 -10.75 25.50
C VAL A 51 32.78 -11.95 26.38
N ASP A 52 33.72 -12.50 27.11
CA ASP A 52 33.54 -13.64 28.02
C ASP A 52 32.62 -13.36 29.22
N SER A 53 32.31 -12.08 29.49
CA SER A 53 31.45 -11.66 30.61
C SER A 53 29.98 -11.47 30.23
N LEU A 54 29.59 -11.59 28.94
CA LEU A 54 28.22 -11.49 28.53
C LEU A 54 27.42 -12.74 28.90
N PRO A 55 26.17 -12.59 29.42
CA PRO A 55 25.33 -13.72 29.77
C PRO A 55 24.91 -14.49 28.52
N SER A 56 25.04 -15.82 28.56
CA SER A 56 24.48 -16.66 27.51
C SER A 56 22.97 -16.81 27.67
N PHE A 57 22.22 -16.67 26.56
CA PHE A 57 20.78 -16.91 26.57
C PHE A 57 20.48 -18.41 26.78
N SER A 58 19.61 -18.69 27.76
CA SER A 58 19.20 -20.06 28.12
C SER A 58 18.10 -20.58 27.21
N SER A 59 17.80 -21.89 27.33
CA SER A 59 16.70 -22.56 26.61
C SER A 59 15.31 -21.98 26.91
N ARG A 60 15.14 -21.20 27.98
CA ARG A 60 13.86 -20.52 28.24
C ARG A 60 13.39 -19.66 27.08
N TRP A 61 14.30 -19.21 26.21
CA TRP A 61 14.02 -18.40 25.03
C TRP A 61 13.68 -19.21 23.77
N ASP A 62 13.51 -20.52 23.86
CA ASP A 62 13.33 -21.39 22.70
C ASP A 62 12.04 -21.07 21.90
N ARG A 63 11.08 -20.37 22.50
CA ARG A 63 9.89 -19.85 21.80
C ARG A 63 10.12 -18.51 21.10
N VAL A 64 11.27 -17.90 21.22
CA VAL A 64 11.65 -16.72 20.44
C VAL A 64 12.18 -17.18 19.08
N LEU A 65 11.47 -16.80 18.02
CA LEU A 65 11.84 -17.10 16.63
C LEU A 65 12.85 -16.10 16.08
N PHE A 66 12.63 -14.82 16.36
CA PHE A 66 13.49 -13.71 15.92
C PHE A 66 13.75 -12.73 17.05
N TRP A 67 14.98 -12.18 17.08
CA TRP A 67 15.29 -11.02 17.91
C TRP A 67 14.91 -9.73 17.17
N ASP A 68 13.99 -8.95 17.75
CA ASP A 68 13.56 -7.66 17.19
C ASP A 68 14.57 -6.57 17.54
N MET A 69 15.22 -6.04 16.52
CA MET A 69 16.24 -4.98 16.68
C MET A 69 15.65 -3.57 16.59
N GLY A 70 14.32 -3.47 16.47
CA GLY A 70 13.59 -2.21 16.49
C GLY A 70 12.97 -1.82 15.16
N SER A 71 12.26 -0.68 15.21
CA SER A 71 11.52 -0.14 14.07
C SER A 71 11.91 1.32 13.84
N GLY A 72 11.68 1.76 12.59
CA GLY A 72 11.92 3.14 12.22
C GLY A 72 13.39 3.50 12.11
N LEU A 73 14.24 2.52 11.82
CA LEU A 73 15.66 2.71 11.67
C LEU A 73 15.97 3.50 10.40
N ALA A 74 17.01 4.33 10.49
CA ALA A 74 17.55 5.11 9.39
C ALA A 74 19.06 4.92 9.30
N GLU A 75 19.71 5.52 8.30
CA GLU A 75 21.16 5.44 8.09
C GLU A 75 21.96 5.84 9.34
N ASN A 76 21.49 6.83 10.10
CA ASN A 76 22.15 7.30 11.32
C ASN A 76 22.13 6.28 12.48
N ASP A 77 21.21 5.32 12.43
CA ASP A 77 21.05 4.32 13.48
C ASP A 77 21.91 3.06 13.24
N VAL A 78 22.61 2.99 12.09
CA VAL A 78 23.30 1.77 11.64
C VAL A 78 24.45 1.37 12.57
N ALA A 79 25.21 2.33 13.10
CA ALA A 79 26.33 2.03 14.00
C ALA A 79 25.83 1.40 15.32
N ASP A 80 24.80 1.98 15.92
CA ASP A 80 24.18 1.46 17.14
C ASP A 80 23.50 0.12 16.91
N LEU A 81 22.86 -0.05 15.76
CA LEU A 81 22.26 -1.31 15.34
C LEU A 81 23.32 -2.42 15.22
N ALA A 82 24.44 -2.14 14.55
CA ALA A 82 25.53 -3.08 14.37
C ALA A 82 26.07 -3.58 15.70
N GLU A 83 26.26 -2.66 16.67
CA GLU A 83 26.72 -2.99 18.00
C GLU A 83 25.69 -3.85 18.75
N ARG A 84 24.41 -3.46 18.75
CA ARG A 84 23.34 -4.24 19.40
C ARG A 84 23.24 -5.66 18.82
N VAL A 85 23.26 -5.79 17.49
CA VAL A 85 23.22 -7.10 16.82
C VAL A 85 24.41 -7.97 17.21
N ARG A 86 25.62 -7.38 17.25
CA ARG A 86 26.84 -8.09 17.66
C ARG A 86 26.70 -8.65 19.08
N ARG A 87 26.24 -7.81 20.02
CA ARG A 87 26.04 -8.21 21.43
C ARG A 87 25.00 -9.34 21.55
N VAL A 88 23.86 -9.22 20.85
CA VAL A 88 22.82 -10.24 20.85
C VAL A 88 23.34 -11.56 20.30
N ARG A 89 24.05 -11.56 19.17
CA ARG A 89 24.64 -12.78 18.59
C ARG A 89 25.66 -13.45 19.52
N THR A 90 26.42 -12.66 20.26
CA THR A 90 27.35 -13.21 21.27
C THR A 90 26.59 -13.89 22.41
N CYS A 91 25.53 -13.26 22.92
CA CYS A 91 24.71 -13.84 23.99
C CYS A 91 23.91 -15.07 23.52
N ASP A 92 23.48 -15.07 22.26
CA ASP A 92 22.65 -16.13 21.66
C ASP A 92 23.46 -17.16 20.83
N SER A 93 24.73 -17.33 21.14
CA SER A 93 25.66 -18.19 20.38
C SER A 93 25.20 -19.64 20.25
N ARG A 94 24.39 -20.15 21.18
CA ARG A 94 23.81 -21.50 21.14
C ARG A 94 22.52 -21.58 20.34
N GLY A 95 21.63 -20.59 20.49
CA GLY A 95 20.35 -20.53 19.78
C GLY A 95 20.49 -20.03 18.35
N ASN A 96 21.47 -19.15 18.12
CA ASN A 96 21.75 -18.51 16.82
C ASN A 96 20.47 -18.03 16.10
N ARG A 97 19.57 -17.41 16.86
CA ARG A 97 18.29 -16.96 16.36
C ARG A 97 18.51 -15.75 15.44
N PRO A 98 17.83 -15.70 14.30
CA PRO A 98 18.00 -14.58 13.37
C PRO A 98 17.45 -13.27 13.96
N THR A 99 18.00 -12.18 13.46
CA THR A 99 17.62 -10.82 13.84
C THR A 99 16.72 -10.21 12.79
N ILE A 100 15.71 -9.43 13.22
CA ILE A 100 14.78 -8.73 12.36
C ILE A 100 14.70 -7.24 12.74
N ALA A 101 14.51 -6.36 11.75
CA ALA A 101 14.33 -4.92 11.98
C ALA A 101 13.40 -4.32 10.93
N ALA A 102 12.82 -3.16 11.25
CA ALA A 102 12.11 -2.34 10.28
C ALA A 102 12.84 -1.02 10.06
N ALA A 103 13.27 -0.77 8.83
CA ALA A 103 13.94 0.46 8.44
C ALA A 103 13.04 1.34 7.57
N ASP A 104 13.07 2.65 7.80
CA ASP A 104 12.34 3.63 7.00
C ASP A 104 13.22 4.20 5.89
N SER A 105 14.56 4.16 6.07
CA SER A 105 15.57 4.54 5.07
C SER A 105 16.89 3.82 5.34
N GLY A 106 17.84 3.89 4.40
CA GLY A 106 19.13 3.22 4.53
C GLY A 106 19.02 1.69 4.51
N LEU A 107 18.07 1.12 3.74
CA LEU A 107 17.80 -0.32 3.73
C LEU A 107 19.06 -1.13 3.40
N ARG A 108 19.94 -0.60 2.54
CA ARG A 108 21.20 -1.27 2.18
C ARG A 108 22.12 -1.45 3.37
N SER A 109 22.28 -0.40 4.15
CA SER A 109 23.15 -0.38 5.33
C SER A 109 22.56 -1.22 6.46
N VAL A 110 21.26 -1.05 6.77
CA VAL A 110 20.57 -1.82 7.81
C VAL A 110 20.59 -3.32 7.50
N SER A 111 20.31 -3.72 6.25
CA SER A 111 20.27 -5.14 5.86
C SER A 111 21.61 -5.86 5.89
N ARG A 112 22.73 -5.16 6.05
CA ARG A 112 24.05 -5.77 6.27
C ARG A 112 24.22 -6.32 7.69
N HIS A 113 23.44 -5.81 8.62
CA HIS A 113 23.58 -6.13 10.04
C HIS A 113 22.49 -7.10 10.53
N VAL A 114 21.27 -7.02 9.97
CA VAL A 114 20.16 -7.90 10.34
C VAL A 114 19.93 -9.01 9.31
N ASP A 115 19.27 -10.09 9.72
CA ASP A 115 19.04 -11.25 8.87
C ASP A 115 17.76 -11.11 8.05
N MET A 116 16.80 -10.31 8.50
CA MET A 116 15.51 -10.08 7.84
C MET A 116 15.04 -8.64 8.05
N LEU A 117 14.28 -8.11 7.08
CA LEU A 117 13.65 -6.80 7.17
C LEU A 117 12.14 -6.86 7.15
N VAL A 118 11.51 -5.91 7.83
CA VAL A 118 10.08 -5.64 7.75
C VAL A 118 9.87 -4.40 6.89
N ALA A 119 9.20 -4.56 5.76
CA ALA A 119 8.74 -3.45 4.93
C ALA A 119 7.43 -2.90 5.51
N ARG A 120 7.47 -1.66 5.99
CA ARG A 120 6.34 -0.97 6.63
C ARG A 120 5.85 0.13 5.70
N ARG A 121 4.59 0.02 5.29
CA ARG A 121 3.92 1.06 4.53
C ARG A 121 2.42 0.95 4.71
N THR A 122 1.79 2.04 5.10
CA THR A 122 0.32 2.10 5.18
C THR A 122 -0.22 2.17 3.75
N VAL A 123 -1.01 1.17 3.37
CA VAL A 123 -1.69 1.09 2.08
C VAL A 123 -3.20 1.17 2.25
N LEU A 124 -3.76 0.44 3.22
CA LEU A 124 -5.20 0.40 3.47
C LEU A 124 -5.69 1.74 3.99
N GLY A 125 -6.81 2.22 3.42
CA GLY A 125 -7.37 3.51 3.72
C GLY A 125 -6.57 4.73 3.24
N THR A 126 -5.67 4.55 2.27
CA THR A 126 -4.84 5.64 1.71
C THR A 126 -5.04 5.79 0.21
N SER A 127 -4.44 6.82 -0.39
CA SER A 127 -4.39 6.98 -1.85
C SER A 127 -3.33 6.11 -2.54
N LEU A 128 -2.62 5.24 -1.81
CA LEU A 128 -1.67 4.30 -2.41
C LEU A 128 -2.43 3.10 -2.96
N GLU A 129 -2.46 2.96 -4.27
CA GLU A 129 -3.13 1.85 -4.94
C GLU A 129 -2.43 0.50 -4.66
N LEU A 130 -3.18 -0.60 -4.67
CA LEU A 130 -2.62 -1.94 -4.42
C LEU A 130 -1.57 -2.36 -5.46
N LEU A 131 -1.68 -1.90 -6.71
CA LEU A 131 -0.66 -2.15 -7.74
C LEU A 131 0.63 -1.38 -7.46
N ASP A 132 0.53 -0.17 -6.97
CA ASP A 132 1.67 0.63 -6.56
C ASP A 132 2.33 0.03 -5.31
N TYR A 133 1.52 -0.47 -4.36
CA TYR A 133 2.03 -1.21 -3.20
C TYR A 133 2.77 -2.49 -3.61
N LEU A 134 2.20 -3.29 -4.54
CA LEU A 134 2.87 -4.45 -5.12
C LEU A 134 4.21 -4.07 -5.75
N SER A 135 4.23 -3.01 -6.55
CA SER A 135 5.43 -2.51 -7.22
C SER A 135 6.46 -2.04 -6.21
N TRP A 136 6.03 -1.27 -5.21
CA TRP A 136 6.88 -0.80 -4.12
C TRP A 136 7.54 -1.96 -3.36
N LEU A 137 6.80 -3.01 -3.02
CA LEU A 137 7.35 -4.20 -2.36
C LEU A 137 8.37 -4.92 -3.24
N ARG A 138 8.11 -5.06 -4.55
CA ARG A 138 9.03 -5.69 -5.52
C ARG A 138 10.34 -4.94 -5.69
N GLU A 139 10.36 -3.66 -5.39
CA GLU A 139 11.57 -2.84 -5.46
C GLU A 139 12.44 -2.96 -4.21
N ARG A 140 11.87 -3.32 -3.05
CA ARG A 140 12.62 -3.40 -1.77
C ARG A 140 13.86 -4.31 -1.83
N PRO A 141 13.83 -5.51 -2.43
CA PRO A 141 15.03 -6.34 -2.56
C PRO A 141 16.21 -5.67 -3.29
N ARG A 142 15.95 -4.70 -4.17
CA ARG A 142 17.01 -3.93 -4.89
C ARG A 142 17.73 -2.95 -3.96
N LEU A 143 17.05 -2.50 -2.92
CA LEU A 143 17.57 -1.57 -1.91
C LEU A 143 18.25 -2.28 -0.74
N THR A 144 18.21 -3.61 -0.68
CA THR A 144 18.79 -4.38 0.42
C THR A 144 20.07 -5.12 0.00
N ARG A 145 20.72 -5.76 0.96
CA ARG A 145 21.72 -6.79 0.66
C ARG A 145 21.05 -7.92 -0.12
N PRO A 146 21.64 -8.39 -1.24
CA PRO A 146 21.04 -9.48 -2.01
C PRO A 146 20.71 -10.69 -1.14
N GLY A 147 19.51 -11.24 -1.31
CA GLY A 147 19.05 -12.42 -0.58
C GLY A 147 18.44 -12.12 0.81
N THR A 148 18.39 -10.85 1.24
CA THR A 148 17.71 -10.49 2.50
C THR A 148 16.20 -10.75 2.38
N PRO A 149 15.61 -11.64 3.22
CA PRO A 149 14.18 -11.86 3.25
C PRO A 149 13.44 -10.63 3.75
N ILE A 150 12.25 -10.38 3.19
CA ILE A 150 11.41 -9.25 3.57
C ILE A 150 10.04 -9.77 4.03
N LEU A 151 9.56 -9.29 5.17
CA LEU A 151 8.19 -9.42 5.62
C LEU A 151 7.42 -8.12 5.28
N ALA A 152 6.16 -8.24 4.92
CA ALA A 152 5.27 -7.07 4.76
C ALA A 152 4.54 -6.79 6.07
N ALA A 153 4.42 -5.53 6.46
CA ALA A 153 3.53 -5.11 7.55
C ALA A 153 2.23 -4.55 7.00
N LEU A 154 1.10 -5.03 7.50
CA LEU A 154 -0.25 -4.57 7.16
C LEU A 154 -1.01 -4.21 8.44
N ALA A 155 -1.71 -3.07 8.42
CA ALA A 155 -2.60 -2.69 9.51
C ALA A 155 -3.98 -3.35 9.34
N THR A 156 -4.61 -3.76 10.44
CA THR A 156 -5.99 -4.30 10.46
C THR A 156 -7.03 -3.21 10.75
N GLU A 157 -6.57 -2.01 11.02
CA GLU A 157 -7.37 -0.82 11.28
C GLU A 157 -6.73 0.40 10.64
N MET A 158 -7.52 1.45 10.53
CA MET A 158 -7.09 2.71 9.95
C MET A 158 -5.97 3.36 10.78
N ASP A 159 -5.14 4.16 10.11
CA ASP A 159 -4.12 4.96 10.79
C ASP A 159 -4.76 5.86 11.88
N GLN A 160 -4.07 6.03 13.00
CA GLN A 160 -4.57 6.75 14.15
C GLN A 160 -4.97 8.20 13.81
N ARG A 161 -4.20 8.92 13.01
CA ARG A 161 -4.52 10.29 12.59
C ARG A 161 -5.76 10.33 11.72
N THR A 162 -5.89 9.36 10.81
CA THR A 162 -7.09 9.20 9.99
C THR A 162 -8.32 8.98 10.85
N SER A 163 -8.25 8.06 11.82
CA SER A 163 -9.36 7.79 12.76
C SER A 163 -9.70 9.01 13.62
N GLN A 164 -8.71 9.75 14.12
CA GLN A 164 -8.91 10.99 14.86
C GLN A 164 -9.59 12.07 14.01
N GLN A 165 -9.14 12.28 12.79
CA GLN A 165 -9.73 13.24 11.84
C GLN A 165 -11.16 12.83 11.47
N ALA A 166 -11.41 11.54 11.22
CA ALA A 166 -12.74 11.02 10.93
C ALA A 166 -13.69 11.20 12.12
N ALA A 167 -13.26 10.87 13.33
CA ALA A 167 -14.02 11.06 14.55
C ALA A 167 -14.38 12.54 14.81
N ALA A 168 -13.41 13.44 14.61
CA ALA A 168 -13.63 14.87 14.80
C ALA A 168 -14.64 15.46 13.79
N LEU A 169 -14.65 14.95 12.54
CA LEU A 169 -15.59 15.38 11.50
C LEU A 169 -17.00 14.79 11.66
N SER A 170 -17.11 13.55 12.13
CA SER A 170 -18.37 12.80 12.18
C SER A 170 -19.07 12.86 13.55
N GLY A 171 -18.32 13.15 14.60
CA GLY A 171 -18.79 12.97 15.98
C GLY A 171 -18.91 11.51 16.43
N ILE A 172 -18.47 10.55 15.59
CA ILE A 172 -18.36 9.14 15.96
C ILE A 172 -17.17 8.99 16.92
N GLY A 173 -17.25 8.06 17.88
CA GLY A 173 -16.15 7.81 18.81
C GLY A 173 -14.84 7.49 18.10
N SER A 174 -13.71 7.86 18.71
CA SER A 174 -12.36 7.67 18.15
C SER A 174 -11.85 6.22 18.25
N GLN A 175 -12.72 5.22 18.40
CA GLN A 175 -12.31 3.82 18.34
C GLN A 175 -11.75 3.51 16.94
N GLY A 176 -10.71 2.69 16.89
CA GLY A 176 -10.03 2.37 15.64
C GLY A 176 -10.98 1.74 14.62
N LEU A 177 -11.18 2.44 13.51
CA LEU A 177 -12.00 1.95 12.41
C LEU A 177 -11.33 0.73 11.78
N ALA A 178 -12.03 -0.38 11.63
CA ALA A 178 -11.53 -1.54 10.90
C ALA A 178 -11.30 -1.19 9.43
N VAL A 179 -10.37 -1.87 8.79
CA VAL A 179 -10.22 -1.83 7.33
C VAL A 179 -11.17 -2.85 6.70
N ASP A 180 -11.62 -2.57 5.47
CA ASP A 180 -12.46 -3.51 4.74
C ASP A 180 -11.78 -4.90 4.66
N PRO A 181 -12.48 -6.00 5.06
CA PRO A 181 -11.92 -7.35 5.09
C PRO A 181 -11.37 -7.83 3.74
N GLU A 182 -12.02 -7.49 2.64
CA GLU A 182 -11.57 -7.88 1.31
C GLU A 182 -10.37 -7.06 0.86
N SER A 183 -10.31 -5.77 1.18
CA SER A 183 -9.13 -4.93 0.98
C SER A 183 -7.89 -5.47 1.72
N LEU A 184 -8.07 -5.95 2.96
CA LEU A 184 -7.00 -6.61 3.72
C LEU A 184 -6.54 -7.90 3.03
N CYS A 185 -7.47 -8.71 2.52
CA CYS A 185 -7.17 -9.91 1.76
C CYS A 185 -6.37 -9.59 0.49
N LEU A 186 -6.82 -8.63 -0.32
CA LEU A 186 -6.14 -8.24 -1.55
C LEU A 186 -4.76 -7.64 -1.29
N ALA A 187 -4.59 -6.81 -0.25
CA ALA A 187 -3.28 -6.29 0.16
C ALA A 187 -2.32 -7.41 0.58
N SER A 188 -2.84 -8.44 1.27
CA SER A 188 -2.05 -9.62 1.67
C SER A 188 -1.63 -10.45 0.45
N LEU A 189 -2.53 -10.66 -0.51
CA LEU A 189 -2.22 -11.35 -1.77
C LEU A 189 -1.21 -10.55 -2.61
N ALA A 190 -1.32 -9.21 -2.64
CA ALA A 190 -0.33 -8.35 -3.27
C ALA A 190 1.05 -8.51 -2.61
N ALA A 191 1.12 -8.55 -1.27
CA ALA A 191 2.38 -8.77 -0.54
C ALA A 191 3.02 -10.12 -0.88
N VAL A 192 2.25 -11.21 -0.86
CA VAL A 192 2.74 -12.55 -1.26
C VAL A 192 3.17 -12.56 -2.73
N SER A 193 2.40 -11.91 -3.62
CA SER A 193 2.71 -11.77 -5.04
C SER A 193 3.98 -10.96 -5.31
N ALA A 194 4.37 -10.10 -4.37
CA ALA A 194 5.64 -9.38 -4.42
C ALA A 194 6.85 -10.24 -4.03
N GLY A 195 6.63 -11.41 -3.45
CA GLY A 195 7.68 -12.31 -2.96
C GLY A 195 8.10 -12.07 -1.51
N THR A 196 7.26 -11.42 -0.70
CA THR A 196 7.50 -11.32 0.75
C THR A 196 7.39 -12.69 1.41
N ARG A 197 8.17 -12.90 2.48
CA ARG A 197 8.30 -14.20 3.15
C ARG A 197 7.32 -14.41 4.30
N GLY A 198 6.51 -13.41 4.58
CA GLY A 198 5.47 -13.44 5.58
C GLY A 198 4.80 -12.08 5.72
N ILE A 199 3.74 -12.04 6.51
CA ILE A 199 2.97 -10.83 6.77
C ILE A 199 2.88 -10.63 8.27
N LEU A 200 3.17 -9.41 8.74
CA LEU A 200 2.97 -8.97 10.10
C LEU A 200 1.74 -8.06 10.14
N PHE A 201 0.66 -8.54 10.73
CA PHE A 201 -0.51 -7.70 10.97
C PHE A 201 -0.29 -6.86 12.23
N SER A 202 -0.66 -5.58 12.15
CA SER A 202 -0.60 -4.65 13.28
C SER A 202 -1.99 -4.11 13.61
N SER A 203 -2.27 -3.99 14.91
CA SER A 203 -3.51 -3.46 15.46
C SER A 203 -3.17 -2.56 16.64
N GLN A 204 -3.83 -1.42 16.78
CA GLN A 204 -3.69 -0.55 17.96
C GLN A 204 -4.68 -0.96 19.06
N HIS A 205 -5.87 -1.39 18.64
CA HIS A 205 -6.91 -1.89 19.53
C HIS A 205 -6.89 -3.42 19.57
N ARG A 206 -7.42 -3.98 20.64
CA ARG A 206 -7.51 -5.43 20.85
C ARG A 206 -8.36 -6.09 19.76
N ILE A 207 -7.90 -7.25 19.29
CA ILE A 207 -8.62 -8.03 18.28
C ILE A 207 -9.63 -9.02 18.91
N ASP A 208 -9.53 -9.23 20.22
CA ASP A 208 -10.41 -10.13 21.00
C ASP A 208 -11.53 -9.38 21.71
N GLY A 209 -11.81 -8.12 21.36
CA GLY A 209 -12.91 -7.34 21.89
C GLY A 209 -14.29 -7.85 21.47
N ASP A 210 -15.33 -7.49 22.25
CA ASP A 210 -16.73 -7.85 21.97
C ASP A 210 -17.44 -6.83 21.08
N ASP A 211 -16.80 -5.70 20.77
CA ASP A 211 -17.33 -4.68 19.89
C ASP A 211 -17.35 -5.15 18.42
N HIS A 212 -18.13 -4.47 17.61
CA HIS A 212 -18.34 -4.80 16.20
C HIS A 212 -17.02 -4.75 15.40
N GLU A 213 -16.23 -3.69 15.56
CA GLU A 213 -14.95 -3.50 14.87
C GLU A 213 -13.93 -4.59 15.20
N SER A 214 -13.83 -4.99 16.48
CA SER A 214 -12.95 -6.07 16.90
C SER A 214 -13.37 -7.42 16.31
N LYS A 215 -14.68 -7.70 16.25
CA LYS A 215 -15.21 -8.92 15.62
C LYS A 215 -14.95 -8.96 14.12
N THR A 216 -15.13 -7.84 13.43
CA THR A 216 -14.84 -7.71 11.99
C THR A 216 -13.35 -7.96 11.72
N ARG A 217 -12.46 -7.33 12.49
CA ARG A 217 -11.00 -7.55 12.36
C ARG A 217 -10.61 -9.00 12.65
N ALA A 218 -11.19 -9.61 13.67
CA ALA A 218 -10.92 -11.02 14.02
C ALA A 218 -11.36 -11.97 12.89
N ALA A 219 -12.55 -11.77 12.33
CA ALA A 219 -13.06 -12.59 11.23
C ALA A 219 -12.25 -12.38 9.94
N ALA A 220 -11.86 -11.15 9.62
CA ALA A 220 -10.99 -10.83 8.49
C ALA A 220 -9.61 -11.49 8.64
N ALA A 221 -8.98 -11.37 9.81
CA ALA A 221 -7.69 -11.98 10.09
C ALA A 221 -7.75 -13.52 10.01
N LEU A 222 -8.80 -14.13 10.54
CA LEU A 222 -8.99 -15.59 10.45
C LEU A 222 -9.12 -16.01 8.98
N SER A 223 -10.00 -15.38 8.21
CA SER A 223 -10.19 -15.69 6.78
C SER A 223 -8.86 -15.60 6.02
N MET A 224 -8.10 -14.53 6.25
CA MET A 224 -6.81 -14.32 5.60
C MET A 224 -5.76 -15.36 6.01
N ASN A 225 -5.65 -15.66 7.31
CA ASN A 225 -4.70 -16.64 7.82
C ASN A 225 -5.00 -18.07 7.31
N LEU A 226 -6.29 -18.41 7.09
CA LEU A 226 -6.66 -19.69 6.48
C LEU A 226 -6.16 -19.80 5.03
N GLN A 227 -6.25 -18.71 4.25
CA GLN A 227 -5.69 -18.66 2.90
C GLN A 227 -4.15 -18.74 2.92
N MET A 228 -3.51 -18.04 3.87
CA MET A 228 -2.06 -18.11 4.04
C MET A 228 -1.58 -19.51 4.39
N LYS A 229 -2.34 -20.30 5.16
CA LYS A 229 -2.01 -21.74 5.40
C LYS A 229 -1.92 -22.55 4.11
N ILE A 230 -2.76 -22.26 3.11
CA ILE A 230 -2.67 -22.92 1.81
C ILE A 230 -1.45 -22.43 1.03
N LEU A 231 -1.20 -21.12 1.05
CA LEU A 231 -0.10 -20.48 0.32
C LEU A 231 1.27 -20.68 0.95
N GLU A 232 1.35 -21.10 2.20
CA GLU A 232 2.58 -21.16 3.00
C GLU A 232 3.79 -21.77 2.26
N PRO A 233 3.73 -22.92 1.57
CA PRO A 233 4.89 -23.50 0.89
C PRO A 233 5.47 -22.59 -0.21
N TRP A 234 4.59 -21.87 -0.91
CA TRP A 234 4.98 -20.95 -1.98
C TRP A 234 5.36 -19.56 -1.46
N GLY A 235 4.70 -19.05 -0.44
CA GLY A 235 5.02 -17.77 0.20
C GLY A 235 6.35 -17.81 0.95
N ALA A 236 6.55 -18.83 1.80
CA ALA A 236 7.75 -18.93 2.64
C ALA A 236 9.01 -19.32 1.85
N ALA A 237 8.91 -20.30 0.94
CA ALA A 237 10.07 -20.89 0.25
C ALA A 237 10.03 -20.77 -1.27
N GLY A 238 8.90 -20.39 -1.85
CA GLY A 238 8.75 -20.25 -3.29
C GLY A 238 9.48 -19.02 -3.85
N ARG A 239 9.64 -19.01 -5.17
CA ARG A 239 10.17 -17.85 -5.90
C ARG A 239 9.15 -17.33 -6.89
N PHE A 240 9.22 -16.05 -7.20
CA PHE A 240 8.49 -15.49 -8.34
C PHE A 240 9.02 -16.16 -9.63
N ALA A 241 8.13 -16.78 -10.38
CA ALA A 241 8.48 -17.43 -11.64
C ALA A 241 8.12 -16.57 -12.85
N ALA A 242 6.90 -16.04 -12.87
CA ALA A 242 6.39 -15.21 -13.96
C ALA A 242 5.13 -14.43 -13.53
N ALA A 243 4.76 -13.42 -14.32
CA ALA A 243 3.40 -12.91 -14.37
C ALA A 243 2.61 -13.68 -15.45
N ALA A 244 1.39 -14.07 -15.17
CA ALA A 244 0.47 -14.61 -16.16
C ALA A 244 -0.32 -13.46 -16.79
N GLN A 245 -0.62 -13.57 -18.08
CA GLN A 245 -1.51 -12.61 -18.76
C GLN A 245 -2.96 -12.96 -18.51
N SER A 246 -3.75 -11.97 -18.17
CA SER A 246 -5.19 -12.08 -17.96
C SER A 246 -5.96 -11.50 -19.15
N SER A 247 -7.14 -12.09 -19.46
CA SER A 247 -8.08 -11.49 -20.39
C SER A 247 -8.76 -10.23 -19.85
N ASP A 248 -8.68 -10.00 -18.54
CA ASP A 248 -9.20 -8.83 -17.84
C ASP A 248 -8.01 -8.01 -17.31
N PRO A 249 -7.84 -6.75 -17.75
CA PRO A 249 -6.71 -5.91 -17.33
C PRO A 249 -6.72 -5.56 -15.82
N GLU A 250 -7.88 -5.63 -15.18
CA GLU A 250 -8.02 -5.38 -13.73
C GLU A 250 -7.57 -6.59 -12.89
N VAL A 251 -7.27 -7.73 -13.52
CA VAL A 251 -6.87 -8.95 -12.81
C VAL A 251 -5.38 -9.18 -12.90
N GLN A 252 -4.75 -9.27 -11.74
CA GLN A 252 -3.36 -9.64 -11.58
C GLN A 252 -3.24 -11.16 -11.37
N ALA A 253 -2.28 -11.77 -12.04
CA ALA A 253 -1.99 -13.18 -11.88
C ALA A 253 -0.47 -13.41 -11.78
N VAL A 254 -0.04 -13.91 -10.65
CA VAL A 254 1.39 -14.10 -10.33
C VAL A 254 1.66 -15.58 -10.09
N VAL A 255 2.70 -16.09 -10.71
CA VAL A 255 3.15 -17.47 -10.59
C VAL A 255 4.27 -17.58 -9.56
N LEU A 256 4.01 -18.24 -8.45
CA LEU A 256 5.00 -18.63 -7.45
C LEU A 256 5.39 -20.09 -7.66
N GLU A 257 6.68 -20.35 -7.73
CA GLU A 257 7.23 -21.68 -7.98
C GLU A 257 7.89 -22.24 -6.73
N ALA A 258 7.50 -23.43 -6.35
CA ALA A 258 8.20 -24.29 -5.39
C ALA A 258 8.73 -25.54 -6.12
N ALA A 259 9.49 -26.41 -5.42
CA ALA A 259 10.25 -27.50 -6.04
C ALA A 259 9.42 -28.44 -6.97
N ARG A 260 8.13 -28.68 -6.66
CA ARG A 260 7.29 -29.67 -7.38
C ARG A 260 5.99 -29.08 -7.94
N ALA A 261 5.74 -27.80 -7.70
CA ALA A 261 4.48 -27.20 -8.06
C ALA A 261 4.59 -25.69 -8.25
N ARG A 262 3.64 -25.14 -8.98
CA ARG A 262 3.44 -23.70 -9.11
C ARG A 262 2.08 -23.33 -8.53
N MET A 263 2.01 -22.21 -7.86
CA MET A 263 0.77 -21.60 -7.41
C MET A 263 0.58 -20.30 -8.19
N VAL A 264 -0.52 -20.18 -8.90
CA VAL A 264 -0.94 -18.93 -9.51
C VAL A 264 -1.84 -18.22 -8.53
N VAL A 265 -1.41 -17.08 -8.04
CA VAL A 265 -2.17 -16.19 -7.19
C VAL A 265 -2.88 -15.20 -8.09
N VAL A 266 -4.20 -15.28 -8.16
CA VAL A 266 -5.05 -14.47 -9.05
C VAL A 266 -5.92 -13.58 -8.19
N TRP A 267 -5.89 -12.28 -8.45
CA TRP A 267 -6.69 -11.32 -7.69
C TRP A 267 -7.04 -10.09 -8.53
N ARG A 268 -8.24 -9.55 -8.30
CA ARG A 268 -8.74 -8.35 -8.97
C ARG A 268 -8.25 -7.12 -8.23
N CYS A 269 -7.81 -6.12 -8.96
CA CYS A 269 -7.41 -4.84 -8.43
C CYS A 269 -8.01 -3.72 -9.29
N VAL A 270 -9.02 -3.09 -8.76
CA VAL A 270 -9.60 -1.86 -9.32
C VAL A 270 -9.16 -0.67 -8.49
N GLN A 271 -9.25 0.52 -9.06
CA GLN A 271 -8.90 1.75 -8.36
C GLN A 271 -9.66 1.86 -7.03
N GLY A 272 -8.96 2.17 -5.94
CA GLY A 272 -9.54 2.30 -4.61
C GLY A 272 -9.82 0.97 -3.90
N SER A 273 -9.33 -0.17 -4.43
CA SER A 273 -9.46 -1.47 -3.77
C SER A 273 -8.78 -1.56 -2.40
N GLN A 274 -7.92 -0.62 -2.06
CA GLN A 274 -7.32 -0.49 -0.73
C GLN A 274 -8.23 0.20 0.29
N ILE A 275 -9.39 0.72 -0.15
CA ILE A 275 -10.38 1.38 0.71
C ILE A 275 -11.68 0.59 0.73
N VAL A 276 -12.26 0.32 -0.44
CA VAL A 276 -13.45 -0.53 -0.62
C VAL A 276 -13.18 -1.46 -1.79
N ALA A 277 -12.86 -2.72 -1.49
CA ALA A 277 -12.40 -3.69 -2.49
C ALA A 277 -13.53 -4.31 -3.30
N ARG A 278 -14.76 -4.29 -2.80
CA ARG A 278 -15.90 -4.97 -3.41
C ARG A 278 -16.26 -4.32 -4.72
N HIS A 279 -16.02 -5.04 -5.78
CA HIS A 279 -16.10 -4.53 -7.13
C HIS A 279 -17.55 -4.40 -7.62
N TYR A 280 -17.88 -3.22 -8.14
CA TYR A 280 -19.15 -2.96 -8.82
C TYR A 280 -18.93 -2.90 -10.33
N HIS A 281 -19.67 -3.73 -11.06
CA HIS A 281 -19.85 -3.57 -12.51
C HIS A 281 -21.25 -3.01 -12.76
N GLY A 282 -21.35 -1.87 -13.39
CA GLY A 282 -22.62 -1.16 -13.64
C GLY A 282 -23.71 -1.98 -14.36
N ASP A 283 -23.30 -3.00 -15.12
CA ASP A 283 -24.17 -4.00 -15.74
C ASP A 283 -23.73 -5.38 -15.28
N ILE A 284 -24.15 -5.80 -14.07
CA ILE A 284 -23.78 -7.10 -13.54
C ILE A 284 -24.44 -8.20 -14.37
N PRO A 285 -23.68 -9.02 -15.11
CA PRO A 285 -24.14 -10.36 -15.39
C PRO A 285 -24.24 -11.07 -14.05
N ARG A 286 -25.43 -11.59 -13.72
CA ARG A 286 -25.66 -12.40 -12.51
C ARG A 286 -24.71 -13.59 -12.41
N ASP A 287 -24.03 -13.91 -13.49
CA ASP A 287 -23.05 -14.98 -13.61
C ASP A 287 -21.64 -14.36 -13.79
N ALA A 288 -20.72 -14.78 -12.95
CA ALA A 288 -19.33 -14.40 -13.06
C ALA A 288 -18.81 -14.68 -14.48
N GLN A 289 -18.19 -13.68 -15.11
CA GLN A 289 -17.63 -13.87 -16.45
C GLN A 289 -16.43 -14.82 -16.39
N PRO A 290 -16.30 -15.71 -17.39
CA PRO A 290 -15.14 -16.59 -17.47
C PRO A 290 -13.87 -15.76 -17.69
N LEU A 291 -12.86 -16.01 -16.86
CA LEU A 291 -11.56 -15.39 -16.94
C LEU A 291 -10.56 -16.34 -17.61
N THR A 292 -9.87 -15.86 -18.63
CA THR A 292 -8.80 -16.62 -19.28
C THR A 292 -7.43 -16.10 -18.81
N LEU A 293 -6.57 -17.03 -18.39
CA LEU A 293 -5.19 -16.75 -17.99
C LEU A 293 -4.21 -17.47 -18.90
N LEU A 294 -3.22 -16.77 -19.41
CA LEU A 294 -2.09 -17.34 -20.13
C LEU A 294 -0.87 -17.41 -19.17
N VAL A 295 -0.57 -18.64 -18.71
CA VAL A 295 0.52 -18.89 -17.75
C VAL A 295 1.75 -19.40 -18.48
N PRO A 296 2.87 -18.65 -18.51
CA PRO A 296 4.05 -19.03 -19.25
C PRO A 296 4.88 -20.11 -18.54
N GLY A 297 5.65 -20.84 -19.31
CA GLY A 297 6.70 -21.73 -18.83
C GLY A 297 6.23 -22.94 -18.01
N VAL A 298 4.96 -23.33 -18.10
CA VAL A 298 4.40 -24.45 -17.32
C VAL A 298 4.87 -25.80 -17.88
N PRO A 299 5.50 -26.68 -17.08
CA PRO A 299 5.92 -28.01 -17.51
C PRO A 299 4.78 -28.84 -18.10
N GLU A 300 5.08 -29.70 -19.05
CA GLU A 300 4.08 -30.44 -19.82
C GLU A 300 3.26 -31.40 -18.97
N ALA A 301 3.89 -31.99 -17.95
CA ALA A 301 3.25 -32.92 -17.03
C ALA A 301 2.30 -32.25 -16.02
N HIS A 302 2.31 -30.91 -15.91
CA HIS A 302 1.48 -30.22 -14.93
C HIS A 302 0.03 -30.15 -15.40
N GLN A 303 -0.88 -30.52 -14.50
CA GLN A 303 -2.31 -30.32 -14.55
C GLN A 303 -2.69 -29.07 -13.76
N ALA A 304 -3.89 -28.54 -14.00
CA ALA A 304 -4.37 -27.32 -13.36
C ALA A 304 -5.59 -27.61 -12.45
N TRP A 305 -5.55 -27.11 -11.25
CA TRP A 305 -6.67 -27.19 -10.29
C TRP A 305 -6.93 -25.82 -9.66
N GLU A 306 -8.18 -25.45 -9.60
CA GLU A 306 -8.60 -24.35 -8.75
C GLU A 306 -8.70 -24.82 -7.30
N VAL A 307 -8.15 -24.02 -6.40
CA VAL A 307 -8.30 -24.23 -4.94
C VAL A 307 -9.64 -23.65 -4.52
N SER A 308 -10.61 -24.48 -4.29
CA SER A 308 -11.98 -24.11 -3.88
C SER A 308 -12.26 -24.57 -2.45
N PRO A 309 -13.29 -24.06 -1.78
CA PRO A 309 -13.66 -24.51 -0.44
C PRO A 309 -13.92 -26.01 -0.33
N GLY A 310 -14.40 -26.63 -1.40
CA GLY A 310 -14.64 -28.09 -1.48
C GLY A 310 -13.39 -28.92 -1.75
N GLY A 311 -12.25 -28.30 -2.00
CA GLY A 311 -11.01 -28.96 -2.37
C GLY A 311 -10.44 -28.50 -3.70
N LEU A 312 -9.69 -29.38 -4.35
CA LEU A 312 -9.11 -29.08 -5.66
C LEU A 312 -10.12 -29.41 -6.77
N ARG A 313 -10.53 -28.41 -7.57
CA ARG A 313 -11.39 -28.55 -8.73
C ARG A 313 -10.54 -28.53 -10.00
N PRO A 314 -10.58 -29.58 -10.86
CA PRO A 314 -9.86 -29.56 -12.13
C PRO A 314 -10.32 -28.39 -13.00
N LEU A 315 -9.34 -27.66 -13.58
CA LEU A 315 -9.60 -26.56 -14.49
C LEU A 315 -9.46 -26.99 -15.94
N ARG A 316 -10.34 -26.47 -16.79
CA ARG A 316 -10.18 -26.55 -18.23
C ARG A 316 -8.94 -25.79 -18.66
N HIS A 317 -8.07 -26.46 -19.39
CA HIS A 317 -6.85 -25.85 -19.87
C HIS A 317 -6.46 -26.34 -21.26
N LYS A 318 -5.71 -25.52 -21.97
CA LYS A 318 -5.19 -25.82 -23.29
C LYS A 318 -3.69 -25.51 -23.33
N ARG A 319 -2.89 -26.42 -23.83
CA ARG A 319 -1.48 -26.15 -24.11
C ARG A 319 -1.37 -25.16 -25.27
N VAL A 320 -0.50 -24.18 -25.08
CA VAL A 320 -0.15 -23.16 -26.07
C VAL A 320 1.36 -23.02 -26.15
N THR A 321 1.86 -22.40 -27.21
CA THR A 321 3.30 -22.15 -27.35
C THR A 321 3.82 -21.36 -26.16
N GLY A 322 4.76 -21.93 -25.43
CA GLY A 322 5.40 -21.29 -24.27
C GLY A 322 4.66 -21.41 -22.94
N GLY A 323 3.52 -22.12 -22.87
CA GLY A 323 2.79 -22.23 -21.61
C GLY A 323 1.45 -22.96 -21.66
N ILE A 324 0.52 -22.47 -20.83
CA ILE A 324 -0.82 -23.04 -20.70
C ILE A 324 -1.87 -21.91 -20.64
N SER A 325 -2.96 -22.07 -21.35
CA SER A 325 -4.14 -21.21 -21.24
C SER A 325 -5.14 -21.89 -20.30
N LEU A 326 -5.56 -21.20 -19.23
CA LEU A 326 -6.50 -21.65 -18.21
C LEU A 326 -7.79 -20.88 -18.35
N THR A 327 -8.93 -21.51 -18.05
CA THR A 327 -10.21 -20.84 -17.96
C THR A 327 -10.81 -21.06 -16.58
N LEU A 328 -11.07 -19.95 -15.88
CA LEU A 328 -11.82 -19.87 -14.63
C LEU A 328 -13.27 -19.53 -15.02
N ASP A 329 -14.18 -20.45 -14.82
CA ASP A 329 -15.59 -20.29 -15.27
C ASP A 329 -16.35 -19.26 -14.43
N SER A 330 -15.94 -19.08 -13.17
CA SER A 330 -16.55 -18.13 -12.24
C SER A 330 -15.47 -17.45 -11.40
N PHE A 331 -14.96 -16.32 -11.89
CA PHE A 331 -13.97 -15.52 -11.14
C PHE A 331 -14.63 -14.27 -10.56
N ARG A 332 -14.39 -14.00 -9.27
CA ARG A 332 -14.92 -12.81 -8.59
C ARG A 332 -13.80 -11.86 -8.21
N ALA A 333 -13.25 -11.98 -7.00
CA ALA A 333 -12.23 -11.07 -6.47
C ALA A 333 -10.84 -11.69 -6.47
N HIS A 334 -10.71 -12.95 -6.02
CA HIS A 334 -9.44 -13.65 -5.97
C HIS A 334 -9.64 -15.18 -6.02
N THR A 335 -8.61 -15.89 -6.47
CA THR A 335 -8.54 -17.36 -6.42
C THR A 335 -7.09 -17.83 -6.48
N LEU A 336 -6.87 -19.08 -6.09
CA LEU A 336 -5.60 -19.76 -6.20
C LEU A 336 -5.70 -20.89 -7.20
N VAL A 337 -4.70 -21.01 -8.09
CA VAL A 337 -4.63 -22.11 -9.06
C VAL A 337 -3.34 -22.88 -8.86
N LEU A 338 -3.48 -24.15 -8.48
CA LEU A 338 -2.38 -25.09 -8.35
C LEU A 338 -2.04 -25.71 -9.71
N LEU A 339 -0.77 -25.65 -10.07
CA LEU A 339 -0.20 -26.32 -11.25
C LEU A 339 0.84 -27.35 -10.77
N SER A 340 0.55 -28.63 -10.93
CA SER A 340 1.46 -29.71 -10.52
C SER A 340 1.21 -30.96 -11.34
N GLY A 341 2.27 -31.74 -11.55
CA GLY A 341 2.21 -33.10 -12.05
C GLY A 341 2.42 -34.16 -10.92
N ASP A 342 2.59 -33.70 -9.68
CA ASP A 342 2.89 -34.59 -8.54
C ASP A 342 1.63 -34.85 -7.70
N PRO A 343 1.13 -36.12 -7.67
CA PRO A 343 -0.03 -36.48 -6.87
C PRO A 343 0.15 -36.22 -5.36
N ALA A 344 1.38 -36.28 -4.84
CA ALA A 344 1.63 -36.01 -3.43
C ALA A 344 1.34 -34.54 -3.07
N VAL A 345 1.67 -33.59 -3.98
CA VAL A 345 1.36 -32.17 -3.80
C VAL A 345 -0.15 -31.94 -3.83
N THR A 346 -0.86 -32.52 -4.81
CA THR A 346 -2.32 -32.37 -4.89
C THR A 346 -3.02 -32.94 -3.68
N SER A 347 -2.61 -34.14 -3.20
CA SER A 347 -3.14 -34.75 -1.98
C SER A 347 -2.88 -33.86 -0.75
N HIS A 348 -1.67 -33.34 -0.60
CA HIS A 348 -1.33 -32.46 0.51
C HIS A 348 -2.17 -31.18 0.54
N VAL A 349 -2.34 -30.50 -0.62
CA VAL A 349 -3.18 -29.29 -0.71
C VAL A 349 -4.65 -29.64 -0.45
N GLN A 350 -5.14 -30.76 -0.95
CA GLN A 350 -6.49 -31.25 -0.70
C GLN A 350 -6.74 -31.50 0.80
N GLU A 351 -5.80 -32.09 1.51
CA GLU A 351 -5.88 -32.32 2.96
C GLU A 351 -5.89 -31.00 3.73
N ARG A 352 -5.02 -30.04 3.35
CA ARG A 352 -5.01 -28.70 3.96
C ARG A 352 -6.35 -27.98 3.78
N VAL A 353 -6.90 -27.97 2.57
CA VAL A 353 -8.22 -27.36 2.30
C VAL A 353 -9.31 -28.01 3.15
N ARG A 354 -9.34 -29.34 3.23
CA ARG A 354 -10.31 -30.03 4.09
C ARG A 354 -10.13 -29.71 5.57
N GLY A 355 -8.89 -29.61 6.04
CA GLY A 355 -8.58 -29.31 7.43
C GLY A 355 -9.00 -27.91 7.88
N ILE A 356 -8.98 -26.91 6.98
CA ILE A 356 -9.39 -25.54 7.30
C ILE A 356 -10.88 -25.29 7.08
N MET A 357 -11.58 -26.14 6.35
CA MET A 357 -12.98 -25.93 5.91
C MET A 357 -13.96 -25.58 7.05
N PRO A 358 -13.93 -26.20 8.22
CA PRO A 358 -14.84 -25.83 9.32
C PRO A 358 -14.65 -24.39 9.81
N LEU A 359 -13.37 -23.96 9.92
CA LEU A 359 -13.03 -22.59 10.32
C LEU A 359 -13.35 -21.59 9.23
N GLU A 360 -13.15 -21.97 7.97
CA GLU A 360 -13.50 -21.15 6.81
C GLU A 360 -15.00 -20.92 6.72
N LEU A 361 -15.82 -21.95 6.97
CA LEU A 361 -17.28 -21.82 7.02
C LEU A 361 -17.72 -20.86 8.13
N ALA A 362 -17.13 -20.99 9.32
CA ALA A 362 -17.43 -20.10 10.44
C ALA A 362 -17.04 -18.64 10.13
N SER A 363 -15.85 -18.43 9.57
CA SER A 363 -15.38 -17.10 9.17
C SER A 363 -16.21 -16.50 8.05
N ALA A 364 -16.51 -17.25 6.99
CA ALA A 364 -17.34 -16.78 5.88
C ALA A 364 -18.75 -16.40 6.34
N ARG A 365 -19.32 -17.15 7.28
CA ARG A 365 -20.62 -16.84 7.88
C ARG A 365 -20.56 -15.54 8.67
N ALA A 366 -19.59 -15.40 9.57
CA ALA A 366 -19.43 -14.19 10.37
C ALA A 366 -19.27 -12.94 9.47
N LEU A 367 -18.40 -13.01 8.46
CA LEU A 367 -18.20 -11.90 7.53
C LEU A 367 -19.46 -11.59 6.72
N ALA A 368 -20.17 -12.59 6.19
CA ALA A 368 -21.38 -12.35 5.40
C ALA A 368 -22.51 -11.73 6.23
N GLU A 369 -22.68 -12.19 7.48
CA GLU A 369 -23.68 -11.65 8.41
C GLU A 369 -23.35 -10.21 8.83
N GLN A 370 -22.06 -9.92 9.11
CA GLN A 370 -21.60 -8.56 9.45
C GLN A 370 -21.79 -7.61 8.28
N VAL A 371 -21.24 -7.93 7.11
CA VAL A 371 -21.36 -7.09 5.91
C VAL A 371 -22.82 -6.79 5.57
N LEU A 372 -23.69 -7.80 5.63
CA LEU A 372 -25.10 -7.61 5.36
C LEU A 372 -25.78 -6.71 6.40
N ALA A 373 -25.40 -6.80 7.67
CA ALA A 373 -25.90 -5.93 8.74
C ALA A 373 -25.44 -4.48 8.56
N ASP A 374 -24.16 -4.30 8.20
CA ASP A 374 -23.55 -3.00 7.97
C ASP A 374 -24.17 -2.29 6.75
N ASP A 375 -24.35 -3.01 5.64
CA ASP A 375 -25.02 -2.49 4.45
C ASP A 375 -26.45 -2.07 4.73
N MET A 376 -27.19 -2.86 5.51
CA MET A 376 -28.57 -2.49 5.87
C MET A 376 -28.63 -1.21 6.71
N ASN A 377 -27.71 -1.05 7.64
CA ASN A 377 -27.55 0.15 8.44
C ASN A 377 -27.12 1.34 7.56
N LEU A 378 -26.12 1.12 6.70
CA LEU A 378 -25.60 2.12 5.77
C LEU A 378 -26.69 2.66 4.84
N ILE A 379 -27.45 1.78 4.18
CA ILE A 379 -28.50 2.14 3.24
C ILE A 379 -29.59 3.02 3.90
N GLY A 380 -29.95 2.70 5.14
CA GLY A 380 -30.90 3.52 5.92
C GLY A 380 -30.41 4.96 6.17
N ARG A 381 -29.13 5.22 6.01
CA ARG A 381 -28.46 6.49 6.31
C ARG A 381 -27.96 7.23 5.08
N LEU A 382 -27.88 6.56 3.91
CA LEU A 382 -27.41 7.14 2.64
C LEU A 382 -28.52 7.93 1.95
N PRO A 383 -28.20 9.07 1.31
CA PRO A 383 -29.14 9.75 0.44
C PRO A 383 -29.42 8.92 -0.84
N PRO A 384 -30.61 8.97 -1.41
CA PRO A 384 -30.96 8.17 -2.61
C PRO A 384 -29.98 8.34 -3.78
N ARG A 385 -29.41 9.55 -3.94
CA ARG A 385 -28.42 9.84 -4.98
C ARG A 385 -27.12 9.05 -4.84
N ALA A 386 -26.75 8.60 -3.63
CA ALA A 386 -25.57 7.79 -3.41
C ALA A 386 -25.70 6.40 -4.06
N MET A 387 -26.88 5.85 -4.06
CA MET A 387 -27.18 4.50 -4.54
C MET A 387 -27.50 4.42 -6.05
N GLY A 388 -27.75 5.56 -6.69
CA GLY A 388 -28.02 5.63 -8.13
C GLY A 388 -29.23 4.84 -8.58
N HIS A 389 -29.06 4.02 -9.62
CA HIS A 389 -30.11 3.19 -10.21
C HIS A 389 -30.09 1.73 -9.73
N LEU A 390 -29.24 1.38 -8.75
CA LEU A 390 -29.17 0.03 -8.23
C LEU A 390 -30.51 -0.39 -7.60
N PRO A 391 -30.98 -1.60 -7.89
CA PRO A 391 -32.15 -2.19 -7.24
C PRO A 391 -31.77 -2.72 -5.84
N VAL A 392 -31.33 -1.83 -4.96
CA VAL A 392 -30.71 -2.17 -3.66
C VAL A 392 -31.57 -3.11 -2.82
N ALA A 393 -32.88 -2.88 -2.76
CA ALA A 393 -33.78 -3.74 -2.00
C ALA A 393 -33.80 -5.19 -2.55
N ALA A 394 -33.75 -5.37 -3.87
CA ALA A 394 -33.68 -6.69 -4.49
C ALA A 394 -32.32 -7.36 -4.24
N MET A 395 -31.22 -6.59 -4.32
CA MET A 395 -29.86 -7.09 -4.04
C MET A 395 -29.74 -7.58 -2.61
N LEU A 396 -30.21 -6.81 -1.63
CA LEU A 396 -30.17 -7.24 -0.22
C LEU A 396 -31.09 -8.43 0.05
N ALA A 397 -32.24 -8.50 -0.61
CA ALA A 397 -33.10 -9.67 -0.51
C ALA A 397 -32.41 -10.93 -1.06
N GLU A 398 -31.71 -10.83 -2.18
CA GLU A 398 -30.90 -11.91 -2.75
C GLU A 398 -29.75 -12.31 -1.83
N ALA A 399 -28.99 -11.36 -1.28
CA ALA A 399 -27.91 -11.63 -0.32
C ALA A 399 -28.44 -12.35 0.95
N ARG A 400 -29.57 -11.91 1.50
CA ARG A 400 -30.23 -12.60 2.63
C ARG A 400 -30.64 -14.02 2.27
N GLN A 401 -31.19 -14.22 1.08
CA GLN A 401 -31.59 -15.54 0.60
C GLN A 401 -30.37 -16.48 0.52
N ASP A 402 -29.22 -16.00 0.06
CA ASP A 402 -27.98 -16.79 0.02
C ASP A 402 -27.50 -17.16 1.44
N VAL A 403 -27.56 -16.26 2.41
CA VAL A 403 -27.23 -16.56 3.81
C VAL A 403 -28.15 -17.63 4.39
N LEU A 404 -29.46 -17.51 4.15
CA LEU A 404 -30.44 -18.53 4.60
C LEU A 404 -30.21 -19.89 3.93
N GLN A 405 -29.95 -19.92 2.64
CA GLN A 405 -29.66 -21.16 1.89
C GLN A 405 -28.32 -21.77 2.30
N ALA A 406 -27.33 -20.98 2.70
CA ALA A 406 -26.09 -21.47 3.28
C ALA A 406 -26.35 -22.20 4.62
N GLY A 407 -27.31 -21.72 5.41
CA GLY A 407 -27.77 -22.43 6.62
C GLY A 407 -28.43 -23.77 6.34
N ALA A 408 -29.23 -23.86 5.27
CA ALA A 408 -29.88 -25.08 4.83
C ALA A 408 -28.90 -26.09 4.18
N ALA A 409 -27.78 -25.64 3.65
CA ALA A 409 -26.73 -26.46 3.04
C ALA A 409 -25.73 -27.03 4.05
N ALA A 410 -26.15 -27.32 5.28
CA ALA A 410 -25.26 -27.82 6.35
C ALA A 410 -24.53 -29.13 6.02
N SER A 411 -25.08 -29.94 5.10
CA SER A 411 -24.45 -31.18 4.61
C SER A 411 -23.40 -30.96 3.52
N ASP A 412 -23.31 -29.73 2.93
CA ASP A 412 -22.33 -29.35 1.93
C ASP A 412 -21.66 -28.02 2.32
N PRO A 413 -20.62 -28.07 3.15
CA PRO A 413 -19.91 -26.87 3.62
C PRO A 413 -19.32 -26.04 2.48
N ALA A 414 -18.91 -26.66 1.38
CA ALA A 414 -18.34 -25.97 0.23
C ALA A 414 -19.39 -25.05 -0.45
N LEU A 415 -20.57 -25.59 -0.70
CA LEU A 415 -21.69 -24.82 -1.25
C LEU A 415 -22.12 -23.71 -0.28
N ALA A 416 -22.14 -24.00 1.03
CA ALA A 416 -22.45 -23.00 2.05
C ALA A 416 -21.48 -21.82 2.01
N ILE A 417 -20.17 -22.08 1.95
CA ILE A 417 -19.12 -21.04 1.84
C ILE A 417 -19.28 -20.22 0.55
N GLU A 418 -19.53 -20.88 -0.58
CA GLU A 418 -19.74 -20.17 -1.85
C GLU A 418 -20.94 -19.20 -1.80
N ARG A 419 -22.05 -19.62 -1.17
CA ARG A 419 -23.23 -18.77 -0.98
C ARG A 419 -22.95 -17.60 -0.05
N LEU A 420 -22.26 -17.82 1.07
CA LEU A 420 -21.91 -16.78 2.01
C LEU A 420 -20.99 -15.73 1.37
N ARG A 421 -19.99 -16.18 0.62
CA ARG A 421 -19.12 -15.28 -0.15
C ARG A 421 -19.87 -14.50 -1.23
N ARG A 422 -20.87 -15.14 -1.88
CA ARG A 422 -21.73 -14.47 -2.85
C ARG A 422 -22.61 -13.42 -2.17
N ALA A 423 -23.19 -13.74 -1.02
CA ALA A 423 -23.98 -12.79 -0.23
C ALA A 423 -23.18 -11.53 0.14
N ALA A 424 -21.96 -11.72 0.69
CA ALA A 424 -21.08 -10.61 1.02
C ALA A 424 -20.69 -9.78 -0.23
N ALA A 425 -20.44 -10.44 -1.36
CA ALA A 425 -20.11 -9.73 -2.60
C ALA A 425 -21.30 -8.91 -3.16
N ILE A 426 -22.53 -9.43 -3.08
CA ILE A 426 -23.74 -8.71 -3.54
C ILE A 426 -23.99 -7.49 -2.64
N ALA A 427 -23.90 -7.65 -1.32
CA ALA A 427 -24.10 -6.58 -0.36
C ALA A 427 -23.07 -5.46 -0.60
N GLY A 428 -21.79 -5.77 -0.57
CA GLY A 428 -20.73 -4.78 -0.71
C GLY A 428 -20.66 -4.01 -2.04
N GLN A 429 -21.45 -4.40 -3.06
CA GLN A 429 -21.59 -3.59 -4.28
C GLN A 429 -22.26 -2.24 -4.02
N VAL A 430 -23.16 -2.19 -3.06
CA VAL A 430 -23.84 -0.95 -2.66
C VAL A 430 -22.85 0.02 -2.01
N GLU A 431 -22.03 -0.49 -1.12
CA GLU A 431 -20.95 0.30 -0.48
C GLU A 431 -19.99 0.85 -1.55
N ARG A 432 -19.54 0.01 -2.47
CA ARG A 432 -18.64 0.40 -3.53
C ARG A 432 -19.19 1.53 -4.38
N LEU A 433 -20.42 1.42 -4.85
CA LEU A 433 -21.04 2.46 -5.66
C LEU A 433 -21.22 3.77 -4.88
N ALA A 434 -21.68 3.68 -3.63
CA ALA A 434 -21.83 4.86 -2.78
C ALA A 434 -20.48 5.54 -2.51
N TRP A 435 -19.41 4.75 -2.32
CA TRP A 435 -18.05 5.25 -2.16
C TRP A 435 -17.54 5.95 -3.42
N GLU A 436 -17.62 5.31 -4.59
CA GLU A 436 -17.17 5.91 -5.86
C GLU A 436 -17.83 7.25 -6.14
N ARG A 437 -19.14 7.34 -5.92
CA ARG A 437 -19.87 8.60 -6.09
C ARG A 437 -19.50 9.67 -5.07
N GLY A 438 -19.24 9.26 -3.83
CA GLY A 438 -18.75 10.15 -2.78
C GLY A 438 -17.37 10.72 -3.11
N VAL A 439 -16.47 9.88 -3.60
CA VAL A 439 -15.13 10.29 -4.07
C VAL A 439 -15.21 11.24 -5.27
N LEU A 440 -16.08 10.93 -6.25
CA LEU A 440 -16.31 11.85 -7.39
C LEU A 440 -16.83 13.21 -6.93
N ALA A 441 -17.69 13.27 -5.93
CA ALA A 441 -18.23 14.52 -5.41
C ALA A 441 -17.17 15.39 -4.69
N THR A 442 -16.14 14.77 -4.11
CA THR A 442 -15.04 15.49 -3.42
C THR A 442 -13.77 15.62 -4.26
N GLY A 443 -13.66 14.87 -5.36
CA GLY A 443 -12.55 14.94 -6.32
C GLY A 443 -11.29 14.18 -5.93
N SER A 444 -11.26 13.49 -4.76
CA SER A 444 -10.14 12.66 -4.33
C SER A 444 -10.58 11.62 -3.28
N MET A 445 -9.90 10.46 -3.27
CA MET A 445 -10.13 9.39 -2.28
C MET A 445 -9.76 9.79 -0.85
N VAL A 446 -8.91 10.79 -0.67
CA VAL A 446 -8.41 11.26 0.62
C VAL A 446 -8.74 12.74 0.88
N ALA A 447 -9.62 13.31 0.06
CA ALA A 447 -10.09 14.68 0.26
C ALA A 447 -10.68 14.86 1.66
N SER A 448 -11.49 13.89 2.10
CA SER A 448 -12.03 13.82 3.46
C SER A 448 -11.51 12.56 4.15
N PRO A 449 -11.17 12.60 5.43
CA PRO A 449 -10.88 11.39 6.22
C PRO A 449 -12.04 10.39 6.24
N LEU A 450 -13.28 10.86 6.02
CA LEU A 450 -14.48 10.03 6.01
C LEU A 450 -14.63 9.18 4.74
N SER A 451 -13.91 9.48 3.66
CA SER A 451 -13.93 8.69 2.42
C SER A 451 -12.92 7.54 2.41
N THR A 452 -12.12 7.38 3.46
CA THR A 452 -11.04 6.39 3.52
C THR A 452 -11.44 5.06 4.16
N SER A 453 -12.70 4.95 4.64
CA SER A 453 -13.27 3.73 5.22
C SER A 453 -14.74 3.58 4.81
N ASP A 454 -15.18 2.35 4.59
CA ASP A 454 -16.60 1.96 4.41
C ASP A 454 -17.44 2.28 5.64
N ALA A 455 -16.90 2.08 6.83
CA ALA A 455 -17.58 2.35 8.10
C ALA A 455 -18.02 3.81 8.27
N THR A 456 -17.35 4.77 7.64
CA THR A 456 -17.66 6.21 7.71
C THR A 456 -18.36 6.76 6.47
N LEU A 457 -18.81 5.90 5.58
CA LEU A 457 -19.38 6.31 4.29
C LEU A 457 -20.68 7.10 4.40
N ALA A 458 -21.55 6.79 5.36
CA ALA A 458 -22.77 7.57 5.61
C ALA A 458 -22.44 8.98 6.10
N GLU A 459 -21.43 9.10 6.96
CA GLU A 459 -20.93 10.37 7.47
C GLU A 459 -20.27 11.19 6.34
N HIS A 460 -19.57 10.53 5.43
CA HIS A 460 -19.00 11.17 4.25
C HIS A 460 -20.08 11.84 3.40
N TRP A 461 -21.20 11.17 3.17
CA TRP A 461 -22.33 11.77 2.43
C TRP A 461 -22.98 12.93 3.17
N ARG A 462 -23.16 12.84 4.49
CA ARG A 462 -23.62 13.98 5.30
C ARG A 462 -22.64 15.17 5.25
N PHE A 463 -21.33 14.86 5.24
CA PHE A 463 -20.30 15.86 5.08
C PHE A 463 -20.37 16.55 3.72
N ILE A 464 -20.56 15.82 2.61
CA ILE A 464 -20.77 16.39 1.27
C ILE A 464 -21.98 17.35 1.28
N ASP A 465 -23.09 16.96 1.94
CA ASP A 465 -24.26 17.82 2.07
C ASP A 465 -23.95 19.09 2.87
N ALA A 466 -23.23 18.93 3.97
CA ALA A 466 -22.84 20.06 4.82
C ALA A 466 -21.92 21.04 4.10
N LEU A 467 -20.99 20.54 3.25
CA LEU A 467 -20.09 21.37 2.45
C LEU A 467 -20.84 22.35 1.53
N SER A 468 -21.97 21.91 0.96
CA SER A 468 -22.79 22.78 0.09
C SER A 468 -23.37 24.00 0.78
N ALA A 469 -23.47 23.99 2.12
CA ALA A 469 -23.95 25.07 2.95
C ALA A 469 -22.82 25.86 3.64
N THR A 470 -21.56 25.64 3.26
CA THR A 470 -20.39 26.34 3.81
C THR A 470 -19.90 27.43 2.85
N THR A 471 -19.29 28.46 3.42
CA THR A 471 -18.58 29.51 2.68
C THR A 471 -17.15 29.60 3.20
N PRO A 472 -16.14 29.71 2.30
CA PRO A 472 -14.76 29.91 2.72
C PRO A 472 -14.58 31.34 3.27
N THR A 473 -13.82 31.44 4.36
CA THR A 473 -13.41 32.71 4.95
C THR A 473 -12.21 33.32 4.20
N ALA A 474 -11.62 34.37 4.78
CA ALA A 474 -10.37 34.95 4.27
C ALA A 474 -9.24 33.91 4.24
N GLU A 475 -8.31 34.13 3.32
CA GLU A 475 -7.12 33.33 3.15
C GLU A 475 -6.21 33.41 4.39
N LEU A 476 -5.76 32.25 4.86
CA LEU A 476 -4.84 32.14 6.00
C LEU A 476 -3.39 31.97 5.58
N LEU A 477 -3.14 31.51 4.35
CA LEU A 477 -1.81 31.23 3.83
C LEU A 477 -1.25 32.42 3.06
N ALA A 478 -0.06 32.87 3.41
CA ALA A 478 0.66 33.90 2.65
C ALA A 478 1.50 33.28 1.53
N GLY A 479 1.55 33.94 0.39
CA GLY A 479 2.43 33.59 -0.74
C GLY A 479 1.93 32.37 -1.55
N GLY A 480 0.67 31.98 -1.46
CA GLY A 480 0.15 30.81 -2.17
C GLY A 480 0.04 30.94 -3.69
N GLY A 481 0.09 32.17 -4.23
CA GLY A 481 0.01 32.43 -5.68
C GLY A 481 1.29 32.18 -6.48
N MET A 482 2.40 31.78 -5.84
CA MET A 482 3.65 31.30 -6.47
C MET A 482 4.29 32.29 -7.48
N GLU A 483 4.13 33.61 -7.27
CA GLU A 483 4.53 34.63 -8.25
C GLU A 483 6.05 34.90 -8.27
N ARG A 484 6.69 34.90 -7.09
CA ARG A 484 8.11 35.23 -6.93
C ARG A 484 8.74 34.44 -5.79
N ILE A 485 9.97 33.99 -6.02
CA ILE A 485 10.66 33.14 -5.03
C ILE A 485 11.01 33.93 -3.76
N GLU A 486 11.32 35.22 -3.89
CA GLU A 486 11.61 36.11 -2.75
C GLU A 486 10.37 36.36 -1.88
N GLU A 487 9.20 36.43 -2.49
CA GLU A 487 7.92 36.57 -1.77
C GLU A 487 7.60 35.32 -0.98
N LEU A 488 7.84 34.13 -1.57
CA LEU A 488 7.69 32.87 -0.90
C LEU A 488 8.65 32.74 0.31
N ALA A 489 9.90 33.10 0.10
CA ALA A 489 10.90 33.11 1.18
C ALA A 489 10.52 34.08 2.30
N GLY A 490 10.09 35.30 1.94
CA GLY A 490 9.61 36.33 2.87
C GLY A 490 8.35 35.90 3.64
N ALA A 491 7.45 35.16 3.02
CA ALA A 491 6.25 34.59 3.64
C ALA A 491 6.56 33.41 4.58
N GLY A 492 7.77 32.84 4.52
CA GLY A 492 8.19 31.73 5.38
C GLY A 492 8.04 30.34 4.75
N TRP A 493 7.82 30.27 3.43
CA TRP A 493 7.91 29.00 2.71
C TRP A 493 9.33 28.44 2.82
N ARG A 494 9.42 27.11 2.87
CA ARG A 494 10.71 26.43 3.01
C ARG A 494 10.81 25.34 1.97
N HIS A 495 11.98 25.15 1.39
CA HIS A 495 12.29 24.00 0.58
C HIS A 495 13.43 23.20 1.21
N PHE A 496 13.44 21.94 0.88
CA PHE A 496 14.49 21.02 1.22
C PHE A 496 14.94 20.30 -0.06
N ALA A 497 16.24 20.20 -0.24
CA ALA A 497 16.86 19.42 -1.29
C ALA A 497 17.86 18.46 -0.68
N LEU A 498 17.71 17.17 -0.96
CA LEU A 498 18.62 16.14 -0.49
C LEU A 498 19.87 16.14 -1.35
N GLU A 499 21.02 16.40 -0.75
CA GLU A 499 22.30 16.26 -1.44
C GLU A 499 22.60 14.76 -1.67
N GLN A 500 22.39 14.30 -2.89
CA GLN A 500 22.77 12.96 -3.34
C GLN A 500 23.74 13.08 -4.50
N GLN A 501 24.79 12.26 -4.50
CA GLN A 501 25.80 12.27 -5.59
C GLN A 501 25.17 11.92 -6.95
N SER A 502 24.10 11.11 -6.96
CA SER A 502 23.42 10.65 -8.15
C SER A 502 22.27 11.52 -8.63
N LEU A 503 21.79 12.47 -7.80
CA LEU A 503 20.62 13.31 -8.13
C LEU A 503 20.93 14.79 -7.94
N ARG A 504 20.43 15.61 -8.87
CA ARG A 504 20.39 17.06 -8.75
C ARG A 504 18.93 17.49 -8.59
N SER A 505 18.64 18.28 -7.57
CA SER A 505 17.32 18.83 -7.30
C SER A 505 17.31 20.33 -7.47
N ALA A 506 16.17 20.89 -7.93
CA ALA A 506 15.96 22.33 -8.07
C ALA A 506 14.52 22.71 -7.70
N VAL A 507 14.38 23.92 -7.17
CA VAL A 507 13.10 24.58 -6.93
C VAL A 507 13.19 25.98 -7.52
N GLU A 508 12.28 26.32 -8.44
CA GLU A 508 12.29 27.58 -9.18
C GLU A 508 10.88 28.07 -9.48
N ILE A 509 10.72 29.33 -9.87
CA ILE A 509 9.47 29.87 -10.42
C ILE A 509 9.55 29.86 -11.94
N ASP A 510 8.57 29.18 -12.55
CA ASP A 510 8.39 29.17 -14.01
C ASP A 510 7.20 30.06 -14.40
N ARG A 511 7.40 30.92 -15.38
CA ARG A 511 6.39 31.84 -15.89
C ARG A 511 5.78 31.42 -17.23
N SER A 512 6.21 30.26 -17.74
CA SER A 512 5.78 29.83 -19.08
C SER A 512 4.34 29.29 -19.09
N GLN A 513 3.93 28.61 -18.03
CA GLN A 513 2.63 27.92 -17.95
C GLN A 513 2.07 27.93 -16.52
N PRO A 514 1.79 29.10 -15.92
CA PRO A 514 1.13 29.16 -14.61
C PRO A 514 -0.32 28.67 -14.70
N ALA A 515 -0.86 28.17 -13.60
CA ALA A 515 -2.29 27.86 -13.50
C ALA A 515 -3.12 29.12 -13.26
N MET A 516 -2.57 30.05 -12.48
CA MET A 516 -3.13 31.35 -12.15
C MET A 516 -1.99 32.39 -12.13
N GLY A 517 -2.32 33.68 -12.23
CA GLY A 517 -1.31 34.73 -12.12
C GLY A 517 -0.22 34.70 -13.19
N GLY A 518 1.01 35.00 -12.80
CA GLY A 518 2.18 35.14 -13.68
C GLY A 518 3.31 34.13 -13.45
N GLY A 519 3.21 33.24 -12.46
CA GLY A 519 4.23 32.25 -12.12
C GLY A 519 3.67 31.00 -11.48
N SER A 520 4.44 29.91 -11.50
CA SER A 520 4.16 28.69 -10.78
C SER A 520 5.45 28.11 -10.20
N LEU A 521 5.37 27.44 -9.05
CA LEU A 521 6.50 26.75 -8.45
C LEU A 521 6.77 25.45 -9.18
N VAL A 522 8.03 25.22 -9.55
CA VAL A 522 8.49 23.99 -10.20
C VAL A 522 9.51 23.31 -9.29
N MET A 523 9.27 22.05 -9.00
CA MET A 523 10.23 21.13 -8.38
C MET A 523 10.76 20.18 -9.44
N ARG A 524 12.08 20.04 -9.52
CA ARG A 524 12.74 19.08 -10.41
C ARG A 524 13.73 18.22 -9.65
N ALA A 525 13.83 16.96 -10.06
CA ALA A 525 14.90 16.07 -9.65
C ALA A 525 15.37 15.27 -10.86
N GLU A 526 16.65 15.36 -11.17
CA GLU A 526 17.25 14.75 -12.34
C GLU A 526 18.52 13.97 -11.95
N PRO A 527 18.84 12.86 -12.62
CA PRO A 527 20.11 12.17 -12.39
C PRO A 527 21.27 13.07 -12.83
N THR A 528 22.35 13.08 -12.06
CA THR A 528 23.59 13.81 -12.42
C THR A 528 24.23 13.25 -13.68
N SER A 529 24.02 11.98 -13.95
CA SER A 529 24.41 11.26 -15.17
C SER A 529 23.37 10.21 -15.49
N ALA A 530 23.09 10.00 -16.76
CA ALA A 530 22.16 8.93 -17.20
C ALA A 530 22.63 7.52 -16.78
N ALA A 531 23.94 7.30 -16.65
CA ALA A 531 24.52 6.04 -16.21
C ALA A 531 24.34 5.78 -14.72
N ASP A 532 24.23 6.84 -13.90
CA ASP A 532 24.15 6.76 -12.45
C ASP A 532 22.70 6.97 -11.93
N ALA A 533 21.73 7.01 -12.84
CA ALA A 533 20.31 7.18 -12.47
C ALA A 533 19.86 6.05 -11.55
N PRO A 534 19.41 6.36 -10.29
CA PRO A 534 18.93 5.32 -9.39
C PRO A 534 17.65 4.68 -9.93
N VAL A 535 17.56 3.37 -9.88
CA VAL A 535 16.35 2.63 -10.28
C VAL A 535 15.21 2.90 -9.30
N VAL A 536 15.54 3.05 -8.02
CA VAL A 536 14.59 3.36 -6.94
C VAL A 536 15.16 4.50 -6.11
N VAL A 537 14.31 5.49 -5.87
CA VAL A 537 14.60 6.62 -4.97
C VAL A 537 14.00 6.29 -3.59
N GLU A 538 14.83 6.16 -2.58
CA GLU A 538 14.39 5.72 -1.25
C GLU A 538 13.78 6.85 -0.44
N THR A 539 14.31 8.05 -0.59
CA THR A 539 13.88 9.26 0.12
C THR A 539 13.57 10.35 -0.89
N PRO A 540 12.48 11.12 -0.73
CA PRO A 540 12.18 12.23 -1.63
C PRO A 540 13.38 13.16 -1.83
N PRO A 541 13.82 13.41 -3.08
CA PRO A 541 14.99 14.25 -3.36
C PRO A 541 14.73 15.74 -3.09
N VAL A 542 13.48 16.18 -3.19
CA VAL A 542 13.11 17.58 -2.94
C VAL A 542 11.67 17.68 -2.45
N TRP A 543 11.44 18.60 -1.50
CA TRP A 543 10.09 18.99 -1.10
C TRP A 543 10.01 20.44 -0.67
N VAL A 544 8.78 20.97 -0.71
CA VAL A 544 8.44 22.33 -0.32
C VAL A 544 7.33 22.28 0.72
N THR A 545 7.46 23.09 1.76
CA THR A 545 6.50 23.18 2.86
C THR A 545 6.02 24.62 3.03
N THR A 546 4.71 24.78 3.22
CA THR A 546 4.08 26.09 3.49
C THR A 546 4.61 26.71 4.79
N PRO A 547 4.46 28.03 4.95
CA PRO A 547 4.53 28.64 6.28
C PRO A 547 3.58 27.95 7.24
N PRO A 548 3.91 27.92 8.54
CA PRO A 548 3.01 27.42 9.56
C PRO A 548 1.80 28.33 9.72
N VAL A 549 0.60 27.79 9.55
CA VAL A 549 -0.67 28.48 9.66
C VAL A 549 -1.36 28.12 10.99
N ARG A 550 -1.75 29.13 11.77
CA ARG A 550 -2.55 28.92 12.98
C ARG A 550 -4.03 28.95 12.61
N ALA A 551 -4.71 27.83 12.77
CA ALA A 551 -6.13 27.74 12.52
C ALA A 551 -6.88 27.49 13.83
N PRO A 552 -8.10 28.04 13.99
CA PRO A 552 -8.87 27.87 15.25
C PRO A 552 -9.26 26.42 15.48
N ALA A 553 -9.18 25.99 16.73
CA ALA A 553 -9.60 24.64 17.17
C ALA A 553 -11.06 24.34 16.84
N GLY A 554 -11.35 23.11 16.45
CA GLY A 554 -12.70 22.65 16.11
C GLY A 554 -13.25 23.20 14.79
N ARG A 555 -12.43 23.93 14.00
CA ARG A 555 -12.86 24.49 12.71
C ARG A 555 -12.48 23.56 11.56
N LEU A 556 -13.41 23.48 10.60
CA LEU A 556 -13.20 22.81 9.33
C LEU A 556 -12.34 23.68 8.42
N LEU A 557 -11.29 23.08 7.87
CA LEU A 557 -10.37 23.73 6.93
C LEU A 557 -10.54 23.16 5.52
N GLU A 558 -10.46 24.03 4.54
CA GLU A 558 -10.24 23.69 3.15
C GLU A 558 -8.79 24.04 2.80
N ILE A 559 -8.03 23.02 2.40
CA ILE A 559 -6.69 23.16 1.85
C ILE A 559 -6.80 22.90 0.35
N GLN A 560 -6.44 23.87 -0.47
CA GLN A 560 -6.52 23.77 -1.91
C GLN A 560 -5.15 23.99 -2.53
N ALA A 561 -4.87 23.31 -3.65
CA ALA A 561 -3.72 23.57 -4.49
C ALA A 561 -4.05 23.20 -5.95
N ARG A 562 -3.36 23.83 -6.89
CA ARG A 562 -3.27 23.36 -8.28
C ARG A 562 -1.93 22.67 -8.47
N VAL A 563 -1.96 21.49 -9.05
CA VAL A 563 -0.75 20.71 -9.30
C VAL A 563 -0.73 20.19 -10.73
N TRP A 564 0.45 20.06 -11.30
CA TRP A 564 0.64 19.48 -12.61
C TRP A 564 1.92 18.65 -12.64
N VAL A 565 1.78 17.38 -13.03
CA VAL A 565 2.89 16.44 -13.23
C VAL A 565 2.93 16.11 -14.73
N PRO A 566 3.77 16.79 -15.52
CA PRO A 566 3.73 16.69 -16.99
C PRO A 566 4.23 15.34 -17.53
N ARG A 567 5.04 14.63 -16.78
CA ARG A 567 5.63 13.33 -17.16
C ARG A 567 5.71 12.39 -15.97
N PRO A 568 5.79 11.04 -16.20
CA PRO A 568 5.93 10.08 -15.11
C PRO A 568 7.15 10.37 -14.23
N ILE A 569 6.95 10.43 -12.93
CA ILE A 569 8.03 10.50 -11.94
C ILE A 569 8.62 9.10 -11.81
N LYS A 570 9.92 8.97 -12.08
CA LYS A 570 10.64 7.70 -12.11
C LYS A 570 11.30 7.40 -10.76
N GLY A 571 11.42 6.11 -10.43
CA GLY A 571 12.09 5.65 -9.21
C GLY A 571 11.26 5.75 -7.94
N SER A 572 9.98 6.11 -8.05
CA SER A 572 9.00 6.09 -6.95
C SER A 572 7.60 5.80 -7.47
N VAL A 573 6.80 5.17 -6.64
CA VAL A 573 5.37 4.90 -6.91
C VAL A 573 4.44 6.03 -6.41
N ASP A 574 4.97 6.99 -5.64
CA ASP A 574 4.15 8.03 -5.00
C ASP A 574 3.92 9.26 -5.88
N GLY A 575 4.75 9.45 -6.92
CA GLY A 575 4.66 10.63 -7.78
C GLY A 575 4.94 11.94 -7.02
N LEU A 576 4.05 12.91 -7.13
CA LEU A 576 4.00 14.07 -6.24
C LEU A 576 3.12 13.73 -5.05
N LEU A 577 3.70 13.72 -3.85
CA LEU A 577 3.00 13.45 -2.60
C LEU A 577 2.63 14.78 -1.92
N VAL A 578 1.34 15.00 -1.67
CA VAL A 578 0.83 16.21 -1.01
C VAL A 578 0.15 15.82 0.30
N PHE A 579 0.63 16.32 1.41
CA PHE A 579 0.07 16.03 2.74
C PHE A 579 0.17 17.22 3.68
N ASP A 580 -0.68 17.22 4.67
CA ASP A 580 -0.72 18.23 5.73
C ASP A 580 -0.27 17.63 7.08
N SER A 581 0.08 18.49 8.04
CA SER A 581 0.55 18.06 9.36
C SER A 581 -0.54 17.41 10.23
N LEU A 582 -1.84 17.66 9.96
CA LEU A 582 -2.96 17.06 10.68
C LEU A 582 -3.25 15.63 10.19
N GLY A 583 -3.30 15.44 8.87
CA GLY A 583 -3.58 14.14 8.25
C GLY A 583 -2.35 13.24 8.13
N GLY A 584 -1.19 13.84 8.00
CA GLY A 584 0.07 13.12 7.81
C GLY A 584 0.13 12.31 6.50
N PRO A 585 1.10 11.40 6.38
CA PRO A 585 1.29 10.58 5.17
C PRO A 585 0.13 9.60 4.87
N ALA A 586 -0.66 9.24 5.86
CA ALA A 586 -1.82 8.34 5.67
C ALA A 586 -2.93 9.01 4.84
N LEU A 587 -3.17 10.31 5.05
CA LEU A 587 -4.12 11.12 4.29
C LEU A 587 -3.46 11.93 3.17
N ALA A 588 -2.27 11.53 2.73
CA ALA A 588 -1.58 12.16 1.62
C ALA A 588 -2.28 11.90 0.29
N GLU A 589 -2.41 12.93 -0.53
CA GLU A 589 -2.77 12.78 -1.94
C GLU A 589 -1.54 12.40 -2.76
N ARG A 590 -1.69 11.39 -3.61
CA ARG A 590 -0.66 10.95 -4.57
C ARG A 590 -1.04 11.37 -5.97
N VAL A 591 -0.19 12.16 -6.60
CA VAL A 591 -0.45 12.69 -7.92
C VAL A 591 0.55 12.08 -8.90
N GLY A 592 0.05 11.22 -9.77
CA GLY A 592 0.77 10.72 -10.93
C GLY A 592 0.76 11.75 -12.07
N VAL A 593 0.96 11.29 -13.31
CA VAL A 593 0.88 12.14 -14.50
C VAL A 593 -0.50 12.76 -14.62
N THR A 594 -0.54 14.07 -14.89
CA THR A 594 -1.78 14.78 -15.19
C THR A 594 -1.69 15.44 -16.56
N PRO A 595 -2.75 15.42 -17.38
CA PRO A 595 -2.73 16.01 -18.72
C PRO A 595 -2.59 17.53 -18.68
N SER A 596 -3.03 18.16 -17.59
CA SER A 596 -2.97 19.59 -17.34
C SER A 596 -3.03 19.86 -15.84
N TRP A 597 -3.15 21.12 -15.45
CA TRP A 597 -3.36 21.51 -14.07
C TRP A 597 -4.59 20.81 -13.45
N ARG A 598 -4.38 20.14 -12.34
CA ARG A 598 -5.41 19.48 -11.52
C ARG A 598 -5.60 20.28 -10.24
N ARG A 599 -6.86 20.55 -9.89
CA ARG A 599 -7.20 21.10 -8.57
C ARG A 599 -7.24 19.97 -7.56
N LEU A 600 -6.53 20.14 -6.44
CA LEU A 600 -6.60 19.30 -5.26
C LEU A 600 -7.35 20.04 -4.17
N VAL A 601 -8.15 19.29 -3.41
CA VAL A 601 -8.83 19.83 -2.22
C VAL A 601 -8.75 18.81 -1.10
N LEU A 602 -8.31 19.25 0.08
CA LEU A 602 -8.27 18.45 1.28
C LEU A 602 -9.08 19.15 2.37
N TYR A 603 -9.93 18.40 3.04
CA TYR A 603 -10.73 18.87 4.17
C TYR A 603 -10.18 18.29 5.45
N ARG A 604 -9.84 19.14 6.43
CA ARG A 604 -9.29 18.76 7.72
C ARG A 604 -9.98 19.52 8.83
N ILE A 605 -10.02 18.92 10.01
CA ILE A 605 -10.50 19.59 11.21
C ILE A 605 -9.32 19.78 12.16
N VAL A 606 -9.23 20.95 12.78
CA VAL A 606 -8.23 21.20 13.81
C VAL A 606 -8.74 20.60 15.12
N PRO A 607 -8.10 19.54 15.67
CA PRO A 607 -8.50 19.00 16.97
C PRO A 607 -8.37 20.04 18.08
N ALA A 608 -9.19 19.91 19.13
CA ALA A 608 -9.21 20.89 20.20
C ALA A 608 -7.90 20.93 21.00
N ASP A 609 -7.21 19.82 21.10
CA ASP A 609 -5.91 19.61 21.76
C ASP A 609 -4.71 19.99 20.89
N ALA A 610 -4.88 20.00 19.57
CA ALA A 610 -3.82 20.37 18.62
C ALA A 610 -3.80 21.86 18.25
N ALA A 611 -4.60 22.71 18.93
CA ALA A 611 -4.71 24.13 18.61
C ALA A 611 -3.40 24.92 18.72
N GLU A 612 -2.41 24.39 19.43
CA GLU A 612 -1.07 24.99 19.55
C GLU A 612 -0.13 24.55 18.42
N GLU A 613 -0.42 23.45 17.72
CA GLU A 613 0.40 22.98 16.59
C GLU A 613 -0.02 23.68 15.30
N PRO A 614 0.88 24.45 14.67
CA PRO A 614 0.56 25.13 13.43
C PRO A 614 0.43 24.14 12.29
N LEU A 615 -0.60 24.32 11.45
CA LEU A 615 -0.81 23.54 10.24
C LEU A 615 0.26 23.89 9.19
N THR A 616 0.85 22.88 8.59
CA THR A 616 1.70 23.01 7.39
C THR A 616 1.25 22.03 6.32
N VAL A 617 1.45 22.40 5.04
CA VAL A 617 1.23 21.52 3.89
C VAL A 617 2.57 21.28 3.20
N THR A 618 2.88 20.01 2.91
CA THR A 618 4.11 19.61 2.26
C THR A 618 3.82 19.01 0.90
N PHE A 619 4.55 19.46 -0.10
CA PHE A 619 4.60 18.94 -1.46
C PHE A 619 5.94 18.26 -1.64
N ALA A 620 5.97 16.94 -1.82
CA ALA A 620 7.19 16.17 -1.95
C ALA A 620 7.27 15.49 -3.32
N LEU A 621 8.28 15.84 -4.10
CA LEU A 621 8.62 15.11 -5.32
C LEU A 621 9.39 13.86 -4.89
N THR A 622 8.77 12.69 -5.06
CA THR A 622 9.27 11.45 -4.43
C THR A 622 10.27 10.68 -5.28
N GLY A 623 10.46 11.07 -6.52
CA GLY A 623 11.38 10.44 -7.48
C GLY A 623 11.95 11.43 -8.47
N MET A 624 12.50 10.92 -9.58
CA MET A 624 13.08 11.72 -10.66
C MET A 624 12.00 12.19 -11.62
N GLY A 625 11.94 13.49 -11.85
CA GLY A 625 10.96 14.14 -12.74
C GLY A 625 10.70 15.59 -12.38
N GLU A 626 9.53 16.07 -12.79
CA GLU A 626 9.08 17.45 -12.58
C GLU A 626 7.66 17.44 -12.00
N ALA A 627 7.42 18.32 -11.04
CA ALA A 627 6.09 18.64 -10.54
C ALA A 627 5.93 20.16 -10.42
N ARG A 628 4.76 20.67 -10.76
CA ARG A 628 4.39 22.08 -10.70
C ARG A 628 3.28 22.29 -9.69
N ILE A 629 3.35 23.40 -8.97
CA ILE A 629 2.43 23.77 -7.89
C ILE A 629 2.06 25.23 -8.06
N ASP A 630 0.78 25.54 -7.87
CA ASP A 630 0.26 26.90 -7.99
C ASP A 630 -1.03 27.05 -7.17
N ASP A 631 -1.46 28.27 -6.93
CA ASP A 631 -2.75 28.64 -6.31
C ASP A 631 -3.02 27.82 -5.02
N VAL A 632 -2.04 27.79 -4.11
CA VAL A 632 -2.18 27.11 -2.81
C VAL A 632 -2.93 28.00 -1.83
N SER A 633 -3.98 27.48 -1.21
CA SER A 633 -4.79 28.23 -0.26
C SER A 633 -5.19 27.37 0.95
N ILE A 634 -5.32 28.03 2.10
CA ILE A 634 -5.83 27.42 3.35
C ILE A 634 -6.88 28.36 3.92
N ARG A 635 -8.13 27.88 4.02
CA ARG A 635 -9.27 28.67 4.45
C ARG A 635 -10.09 27.94 5.50
N VAL A 636 -10.70 28.67 6.42
CA VAL A 636 -11.73 28.10 7.30
C VAL A 636 -13.04 28.06 6.53
N LEU A 637 -13.78 26.96 6.65
CA LEU A 637 -15.13 26.85 6.13
C LEU A 637 -16.13 27.16 7.26
N GLU A 638 -16.98 28.16 7.05
CA GLU A 638 -18.03 28.56 7.99
C GLU A 638 -19.41 28.22 7.43
N ARG A 639 -20.32 27.77 8.29
CA ARG A 639 -21.71 27.60 7.90
C ARG A 639 -22.33 28.99 7.64
N GLY A 640 -22.90 29.18 6.48
CA GLY A 640 -23.61 30.41 6.14
C GLY A 640 -24.74 30.71 7.12
N ALA A 641 -24.79 31.91 7.65
CA ALA A 641 -25.90 32.38 8.47
C ALA A 641 -27.11 32.65 7.54
N GLY A 642 -28.09 31.76 7.53
CA GLY A 642 -29.36 31.95 6.87
C GLY A 642 -29.55 31.17 5.59
N GLY A 643 -30.30 30.09 5.68
CA GLY A 643 -30.66 29.23 4.58
C GLY A 643 -31.55 29.92 3.56
N ILE A 644 -30.97 30.24 2.43
CA ILE A 644 -31.64 30.16 1.13
C ILE A 644 -30.88 29.04 0.40
N PRO A 645 -31.54 28.00 -0.09
CA PRO A 645 -30.85 27.00 -0.91
C PRO A 645 -30.31 27.77 -2.13
N ALA A 646 -28.99 27.91 -2.20
CA ALA A 646 -28.35 28.33 -3.42
C ALA A 646 -28.76 27.28 -4.46
N THR A 647 -29.61 27.68 -5.37
CA THR A 647 -29.91 26.91 -6.58
C THR A 647 -28.55 26.65 -7.22
N VAL A 648 -28.12 25.42 -7.18
CA VAL A 648 -26.93 24.97 -7.91
C VAL A 648 -27.23 25.27 -9.37
N VAL A 649 -26.70 26.37 -9.89
CA VAL A 649 -26.62 26.60 -11.31
C VAL A 649 -25.75 25.47 -11.81
N SER A 650 -26.41 24.46 -12.34
CA SER A 650 -25.79 23.37 -13.09
C SER A 650 -25.11 24.02 -14.30
N THR A 651 -23.89 24.44 -14.12
CA THR A 651 -22.98 24.66 -15.25
C THR A 651 -22.59 23.27 -15.73
N GLY A 652 -23.19 22.83 -16.80
CA GLY A 652 -22.98 21.66 -17.62
C GLY A 652 -22.46 20.37 -16.93
N PRO A 653 -22.70 19.21 -17.48
CA PRO A 653 -22.15 17.99 -16.90
C PRO A 653 -20.64 18.23 -16.67
N PRO A 654 -20.11 17.94 -15.46
CA PRO A 654 -18.69 17.97 -15.27
C PRO A 654 -18.09 17.14 -16.39
N ALA A 655 -17.11 17.71 -17.11
CA ALA A 655 -16.35 16.95 -18.08
C ALA A 655 -15.98 15.65 -17.36
N SER A 656 -16.42 14.53 -17.93
CA SER A 656 -16.17 13.21 -17.37
C SER A 656 -14.68 13.16 -17.09
N VAL A 657 -14.30 13.18 -15.83
CA VAL A 657 -12.93 12.91 -15.40
C VAL A 657 -12.80 11.42 -15.63
N GLU A 658 -12.45 11.03 -16.86
CA GLU A 658 -11.96 9.71 -17.12
C GLU A 658 -10.65 9.60 -16.34
N PHE A 659 -10.70 8.87 -15.24
CA PHE A 659 -9.48 8.42 -14.59
C PHE A 659 -8.74 7.56 -15.62
N PRO A 660 -7.45 7.83 -15.92
CA PRO A 660 -6.69 6.99 -16.83
C PRO A 660 -6.71 5.57 -16.30
N ARG A 661 -7.20 4.64 -17.10
CA ARG A 661 -7.21 3.21 -16.75
C ARG A 661 -5.76 2.75 -16.62
N PRO A 662 -5.44 1.80 -15.75
CA PRO A 662 -4.09 1.23 -15.65
C PRO A 662 -3.52 0.74 -17.00
N SER A 663 -4.40 0.33 -17.94
CA SER A 663 -4.05 -0.01 -19.32
C SER A 663 -3.47 1.16 -20.12
N ASP A 664 -3.87 2.39 -19.84
CA ASP A 664 -3.45 3.57 -20.60
C ASP A 664 -2.05 4.04 -20.19
N LEU A 665 -1.58 3.60 -19.02
CA LEU A 665 -0.23 3.85 -18.53
C LEU A 665 0.81 2.83 -19.03
N LEU A 666 0.38 1.72 -19.62
CA LEU A 666 1.22 0.66 -20.15
C LEU A 666 1.26 0.62 -21.68
N ALA A 667 0.45 1.41 -22.37
CA ALA A 667 0.52 1.56 -23.81
C ALA A 667 1.81 2.31 -24.17
N ALA A 668 2.79 1.60 -24.75
CA ALA A 668 3.85 2.25 -25.50
C ALA A 668 3.18 3.13 -26.58
N PRO A 669 3.73 4.31 -26.89
CA PRO A 669 3.19 5.14 -27.95
C PRO A 669 3.19 4.29 -29.25
N GLU A 670 2.00 3.96 -29.74
CA GLU A 670 1.85 3.37 -31.07
C GLU A 670 2.45 4.37 -32.05
N ALA A 671 3.53 3.95 -32.71
CA ALA A 671 4.07 4.68 -33.84
C ALA A 671 2.96 4.80 -34.86
N THR A 672 2.52 6.02 -35.10
CA THR A 672 1.55 6.37 -36.16
C THR A 672 2.07 5.76 -37.47
N PRO A 673 1.35 4.85 -38.13
CA PRO A 673 1.81 4.33 -39.40
C PRO A 673 1.83 5.49 -40.40
N ALA A 674 2.96 5.67 -41.06
CA ALA A 674 3.09 6.63 -42.16
C ALA A 674 2.08 6.30 -43.26
N PRO A 675 1.44 7.29 -43.90
CA PRO A 675 0.49 7.04 -44.96
C PRO A 675 1.14 6.30 -46.10
N LEU A 676 0.49 5.21 -46.54
CA LEU A 676 0.90 4.42 -47.70
C LEU A 676 0.88 5.30 -48.97
N PRO A 677 1.92 5.26 -49.81
CA PRO A 677 1.87 5.92 -51.08
C PRO A 677 0.87 5.22 -52.04
N PRO A 678 0.27 5.96 -53.00
CA PRO A 678 -0.75 5.41 -53.87
C PRO A 678 -0.19 4.33 -54.84
N ASP A 679 -1.05 3.34 -55.08
CA ASP A 679 -0.84 2.22 -56.01
C ASP A 679 -0.30 2.65 -57.37
N GLY A 680 0.77 2.01 -57.82
CA GLY A 680 1.17 2.01 -59.20
C GLY A 680 2.68 1.91 -59.43
N ALA A 681 3.22 0.71 -59.38
CA ALA A 681 4.26 0.18 -60.28
C ALA A 681 4.96 -1.06 -59.70
N ARG A 682 4.69 -2.21 -60.26
CA ARG A 682 5.51 -3.42 -60.10
C ARG A 682 6.84 -3.21 -60.84
N PRO A 683 7.98 -3.55 -60.25
CA PRO A 683 9.17 -3.97 -60.98
C PRO A 683 9.38 -5.50 -60.84
N PRO A 684 10.20 -6.05 -61.76
CA PRO A 684 10.18 -7.47 -62.10
C PRO A 684 11.05 -8.34 -61.17
N VAL A 685 10.68 -9.61 -61.17
CA VAL A 685 11.39 -10.75 -60.53
C VAL A 685 12.83 -10.88 -61.09
N GLY A 686 13.80 -10.81 -60.20
CA GLY A 686 15.20 -11.09 -60.46
C GLY A 686 15.77 -12.08 -59.45
N ALA A 687 16.43 -13.07 -60.00
CA ALA A 687 16.90 -14.34 -59.44
C ALA A 687 17.89 -14.22 -58.28
N GLY A 688 17.92 -15.28 -57.51
CA GLY A 688 18.61 -15.61 -56.29
C GLY A 688 20.13 -15.35 -56.19
N ALA A 689 20.56 -15.17 -54.95
CA ALA A 689 21.91 -15.43 -54.50
C ALA A 689 21.86 -16.21 -53.16
N PRO A 690 22.79 -17.12 -52.90
CA PRO A 690 22.76 -18.06 -51.78
C PRO A 690 23.20 -17.43 -50.45
N PRO A 691 22.85 -18.02 -49.31
CA PRO A 691 23.17 -17.48 -47.99
C PRO A 691 24.64 -17.64 -47.63
N LYS A 692 25.21 -16.61 -46.99
CA LYS A 692 26.53 -16.63 -46.37
C LYS A 692 26.54 -17.46 -45.07
N PRO A 693 27.62 -18.19 -44.78
CA PRO A 693 27.74 -18.97 -43.54
C PRO A 693 27.99 -18.08 -42.30
N ALA A 694 27.47 -18.54 -41.17
CA ALA A 694 27.63 -17.93 -39.86
C ALA A 694 29.09 -18.03 -39.34
N PRO A 695 29.60 -17.05 -38.60
CA PRO A 695 30.90 -17.11 -37.97
C PRO A 695 30.89 -18.02 -36.71
N PRO A 696 32.04 -18.58 -36.32
CA PRO A 696 32.14 -19.55 -35.25
C PRO A 696 31.97 -18.91 -33.86
N VAL A 697 31.35 -19.69 -32.97
CA VAL A 697 31.22 -19.40 -31.56
C VAL A 697 32.59 -19.49 -30.88
N VAL A 698 33.05 -18.43 -30.27
CA VAL A 698 34.25 -18.41 -29.42
C VAL A 698 33.78 -18.51 -27.96
N ASP A 699 34.22 -19.58 -27.30
CA ASP A 699 34.07 -19.78 -25.85
C ASP A 699 34.81 -18.66 -25.09
N ALA A 700 34.06 -17.87 -24.33
CA ALA A 700 34.60 -16.86 -23.43
C ALA A 700 34.67 -17.40 -22.02
N THR A 701 35.84 -17.63 -21.52
CA THR A 701 36.19 -17.88 -20.12
C THR A 701 35.86 -16.62 -19.30
N PRO A 702 35.29 -16.73 -18.08
CA PRO A 702 34.99 -15.55 -17.24
C PRO A 702 36.28 -14.94 -16.66
N PRO A 703 36.38 -13.61 -16.62
CA PRO A 703 37.53 -12.96 -16.00
C PRO A 703 37.45 -12.96 -14.47
N ALA A 704 38.61 -13.11 -13.85
CA ALA A 704 38.86 -13.14 -12.42
C ALA A 704 38.40 -11.86 -11.70
N GLU A 705 37.86 -12.03 -10.49
CA GLU A 705 37.49 -10.98 -9.56
C GLU A 705 38.67 -10.03 -9.26
N ALA A 706 38.47 -8.77 -9.62
CA ALA A 706 39.35 -7.68 -9.17
C ALA A 706 38.80 -7.11 -7.86
N ALA A 707 39.63 -7.15 -6.83
CA ALA A 707 39.36 -6.57 -5.51
C ALA A 707 39.13 -5.06 -5.60
N SER A 708 37.98 -4.59 -5.09
CA SER A 708 37.65 -3.17 -4.96
C SER A 708 38.39 -2.52 -3.79
N PRO A 709 38.89 -1.29 -3.92
CA PRO A 709 39.54 -0.57 -2.83
C PRO A 709 38.53 -0.08 -1.78
N PRO A 710 38.95 0.13 -0.53
CA PRO A 710 38.07 0.55 0.56
C PRO A 710 37.64 2.02 0.41
N TRP A 711 36.35 2.27 0.56
CA TRP A 711 35.75 3.60 0.55
C TRP A 711 35.95 4.31 1.90
N PRO A 712 36.30 5.60 1.92
CA PRO A 712 36.31 6.37 3.17
C PRO A 712 34.90 6.73 3.59
N GLY A 713 34.53 6.37 4.83
CA GLY A 713 33.26 6.73 5.43
C GLY A 713 33.14 8.27 5.59
N ARG A 714 32.05 8.82 5.04
CA ARG A 714 31.59 10.18 5.39
C ARG A 714 30.24 10.06 6.09
N ASN A 715 30.17 10.61 7.28
CA ASN A 715 28.93 10.82 8.04
C ASN A 715 28.02 11.77 7.24
N LEU A 716 26.95 11.23 6.67
CA LEU A 716 25.86 12.01 6.07
C LEU A 716 24.83 12.30 7.17
N GLY A 717 24.99 13.41 7.86
CA GLY A 717 23.95 13.97 8.72
C GLY A 717 22.76 14.46 7.90
N TRP A 718 21.55 14.42 8.48
CA TRP A 718 20.34 14.92 7.86
C TRP A 718 20.47 16.39 7.48
N PRO A 719 20.11 16.77 6.24
CA PRO A 719 20.26 18.16 5.79
C PRO A 719 19.31 19.11 6.52
N LYS A 720 19.74 20.33 6.75
CA LYS A 720 18.96 21.39 7.39
C LYS A 720 17.93 21.99 6.44
N LEU A 721 16.74 22.33 6.94
CA LEU A 721 15.78 23.16 6.22
C LEU A 721 16.39 24.50 5.87
N LEU A 722 16.39 24.84 4.57
CA LEU A 722 16.89 26.12 4.07
C LEU A 722 15.73 27.08 3.80
N PRO A 723 15.91 28.40 3.93
CA PRO A 723 14.97 29.37 3.43
C PRO A 723 14.74 29.19 1.92
N PHE A 724 13.54 29.46 1.47
CA PHE A 724 13.18 29.34 0.07
C PHE A 724 14.08 30.22 -0.82
N GLY A 725 14.58 29.66 -1.93
CA GLY A 725 15.42 30.42 -2.88
C GLY A 725 16.93 30.40 -2.65
N GLN A 726 17.42 29.73 -1.58
CA GLN A 726 18.87 29.58 -1.37
C GLN A 726 19.35 28.19 -1.79
N SER A 727 20.31 28.13 -2.68
CA SER A 727 21.06 26.91 -2.97
C SER A 727 22.07 26.63 -1.84
N PRO A 728 22.33 25.37 -1.46
CA PRO A 728 23.29 25.06 -0.42
C PRO A 728 24.71 25.46 -0.87
N SER A 729 25.28 26.46 -0.21
CA SER A 729 26.72 26.72 -0.20
C SER A 729 27.37 25.93 0.91
N ALA A 730 28.60 25.47 0.71
CA ALA A 730 29.34 24.63 1.66
C ALA A 730 29.32 25.20 3.10
N PRO A 731 29.13 24.37 4.13
CA PRO A 731 28.91 24.84 5.50
C PRO A 731 30.17 25.39 6.14
N PRO A 732 30.05 26.48 6.93
CA PRO A 732 31.08 26.82 7.91
C PRO A 732 30.97 25.90 9.14
N PRO A 733 32.06 25.58 9.83
CA PRO A 733 32.00 24.77 11.04
C PRO A 733 31.48 25.63 12.22
N GLY A 734 30.41 25.15 12.89
CA GLY A 734 29.88 25.83 14.07
C GLY A 734 28.82 25.01 14.81
N PRO A 735 28.63 25.23 16.12
CA PRO A 735 28.05 24.25 17.03
C PRO A 735 26.56 24.34 17.19
N GLY A 736 25.94 23.17 17.37
CA GLY A 736 24.75 22.93 18.18
C GLY A 736 23.45 23.65 17.78
N GLY A 737 22.59 23.01 16.97
CA GLY A 737 21.22 23.41 16.78
C GLY A 737 20.38 22.23 16.28
N GLY A 738 19.41 21.79 17.08
CA GLY A 738 18.61 20.60 16.83
C GLY A 738 17.81 20.70 15.53
N THR A 739 17.96 19.70 14.71
CA THR A 739 17.23 19.48 13.46
C THR A 739 15.86 18.91 13.76
N ILE A 740 14.82 19.51 13.19
CA ILE A 740 13.43 19.01 13.28
C ILE A 740 13.18 18.15 12.05
N ASP A 741 13.16 16.83 12.23
CA ASP A 741 12.70 15.85 11.24
C ASP A 741 11.17 15.83 11.23
N PRO A 742 10.49 16.17 10.13
CA PRO A 742 9.03 16.16 10.05
C PRO A 742 8.45 14.76 10.30
N PHE A 743 9.23 13.69 10.07
CA PHE A 743 8.83 12.33 10.37
C PHE A 743 9.17 11.88 11.82
N LYS A 744 10.13 12.53 12.50
CA LYS A 744 10.45 12.23 13.91
C LYS A 744 9.39 12.77 14.89
N ARG A 745 8.76 13.91 14.60
CA ARG A 745 7.66 14.42 15.45
C ARG A 745 6.45 13.48 15.50
N ALA A 746 6.19 12.76 14.42
CA ALA A 746 5.14 11.73 14.41
C ALA A 746 5.45 10.54 15.34
N ARG A 747 6.72 10.37 15.76
CA ARG A 747 7.15 9.27 16.65
C ARG A 747 7.18 9.63 18.12
N ALA A 748 7.32 10.92 18.48
CA ALA A 748 7.41 11.35 19.87
C ALA A 748 6.06 11.40 20.60
N ALA A 749 4.94 11.19 19.89
CA ALA A 749 3.58 11.21 20.43
C ALA A 749 2.99 9.81 20.65
N GLN A 750 3.82 8.77 20.74
CA GLN A 750 3.35 7.44 21.19
C GLN A 750 3.86 7.19 22.63
N PRO A 751 2.95 6.86 23.59
CA PRO A 751 3.33 6.44 24.92
C PRO A 751 4.08 5.10 24.93
#